data_ebc13fe36cd0ca89e2c6f0fada271036
#
_entry.id   ebc13fe36cd0ca89e2c6f0fada271036
#
_cell.length_a   1.000
_cell.length_b   1.000
_cell.length_c   1.000
_cell.angle_alpha   90.00
_cell.angle_beta   90.00
_cell.angle_gamma   90.00
#
_symmetry.space_group_name_H-M   'P 1'
#
loop_
_entity.id
_entity.type
_entity.pdbx_description
1 polymer ?
#
loop_
_entity_poly.entity_id
_entity_poly.type
_entity_poly.pdbx_seq_one_letter_code
_entity_poly.pdbx_strand_id
1 'polypeptide(L)'
;MKASEXRKKFLEFFRDRGHTIVKSSSLIPHDDPTLLFTNAGMNQFKRCFLGEEKREYSRATSSQKCMRAGGKHNDLENVGYTARHHTFFEMLGNFSFGDYFKKEAVEFAWEFLTGEMGLPKDKLYATIHEGDAGMGLGPDEEARDYWKRYLPQERILTFSTKDNFWAMGDTGPCGPCSEILIDQGEAMGCGRPECRPGCDCDRFLELWNLVFMQFNRKEDGTLEPLPKPSIDTGMGLERIAAVIQKVPSNYDTDLFAPMMEAIGAQAGLRYGDDSEKDVSFKVIADHGRAAAFLIGDGVLPSNEGRGYVLRRVIRRALRHGRFLGLDRPFLHRVVEAVMHAMADVYPELLENRTYISRVILHEEERFSETLDHGLKLLHNEMARLQDEGARTVPGSLVFKLYDTYGFPIDIVTDMARKLGMQVDQTGFDQLMERQREQSRRHWKGSGEREISEAYRKLSVEGVRTEFVGYDRLETESRVTALIQDGMLVDAAGPGSTVEVVVERTPFYGESGGQVGDKGILEGSGVSAVVEDTQRLPGDLWVHTVRIENGELRPGDTVILKVDAQSRKDTALNHTATHILHRVLRDVLGDHVKQAGSLVAPERLRFDFTHFAAVTPEELHEIEWRVNQAILENRPLRVHVMAFDEAIRTGAMALFEEKYGETVRLVEILDFSKELCGGTHTERSGDIGSFVIVQESSVAAGVRRIEALTGRHALRFWHEQRRLLETAARRLKAQPEELPDRLEKLLGQIKELEKQLEAVQSSMTAKKSLDLLDQAKEMAGVKVLVRQVEATDPKALRXMNDRFKERIXSGVMVLGAHHDGKVFLLVGVTKDLTGKIHAGEVIKEVARVVGGSGGGRPDMAQAGGNLPEKLPEALKRAEEILEAKLTS
;
A
#
# COMPACT_ATOMS: atom_id res chain seq x y z
N MET A 1 -17.67 12.51 -32.98
CA MET A 1 -17.06 13.44 -32.00
C MET A 1 -16.00 12.66 -31.20
N LYS A 2 -14.82 13.25 -31.05
CA LYS A 2 -13.74 12.63 -30.24
C LYS A 2 -14.08 12.70 -28.76
N ALA A 3 -13.57 11.75 -27.99
CA ALA A 3 -13.78 11.74 -26.54
C ALA A 3 -13.23 13.02 -25.88
N SER A 4 -12.12 13.56 -26.37
CA SER A 4 -11.56 14.82 -25.85
C SER A 4 -12.52 15.98 -26.04
N GLU A 5 -13.28 16.00 -27.09
CA GLU A 5 -14.34 17.01 -27.33
C GLU A 5 -15.52 16.80 -26.38
N UNK A 6 -15.92 15.64 -26.05
CA UNK A 6 -16.91 15.31 -25.18
C UNK A 6 -16.64 15.79 -23.87
N ARG A 7 -15.42 15.56 -23.45
CA ARG A 7 -14.95 16.09 -22.17
C ARG A 7 -15.02 17.63 -22.11
N LYS A 8 -14.45 18.25 -23.09
CA LYS A 8 -14.41 19.71 -23.14
C LYS A 8 -15.81 20.32 -23.18
N LYS A 9 -16.69 19.77 -23.99
CA LYS A 9 -18.07 20.28 -24.11
C LYS A 9 -18.85 20.15 -22.81
N PHE A 10 -18.65 19.04 -22.08
CA PHE A 10 -19.30 18.84 -20.78
C PHE A 10 -18.86 19.92 -19.78
N LEU A 11 -17.58 20.13 -19.66
CA LEU A 11 -17.05 21.11 -18.71
C LEU A 11 -17.50 22.53 -19.05
N GLU A 12 -17.46 22.89 -20.34
CA GLU A 12 -17.88 24.22 -20.80
C GLU A 12 -19.37 24.42 -20.62
N PHE A 13 -20.19 23.39 -20.89
CA PHE A 13 -21.65 23.46 -20.70
C PHE A 13 -21.98 23.84 -19.24
N PHE A 14 -21.33 23.20 -18.28
CA PHE A 14 -21.60 23.48 -16.87
C PHE A 14 -20.94 24.79 -16.41
N ARG A 15 -19.76 25.12 -16.94
CA ARG A 15 -19.17 26.44 -16.66
C ARG A 15 -20.11 27.56 -17.06
N ASP A 16 -20.75 27.44 -18.22
CA ASP A 16 -21.68 28.44 -18.73
C ASP A 16 -22.95 28.53 -17.88
N ARG A 17 -23.16 27.55 -16.99
CA ARG A 17 -24.27 27.51 -16.03
C ARG A 17 -23.81 27.73 -14.58
N GLY A 18 -22.71 28.44 -14.42
CA GLY A 18 -22.28 28.93 -13.14
C GLY A 18 -21.41 27.95 -12.32
N HIS A 19 -20.99 26.85 -12.94
CA HIS A 19 -20.15 25.87 -12.26
C HIS A 19 -18.67 26.23 -12.42
N THR A 20 -17.90 26.06 -11.34
CA THR A 20 -16.44 26.19 -11.42
C THR A 20 -15.87 24.87 -11.92
N ILE A 21 -15.00 24.95 -12.93
CA ILE A 21 -14.29 23.77 -13.43
C ILE A 21 -13.20 23.43 -12.42
N VAL A 22 -13.27 22.22 -11.82
CA VAL A 22 -12.32 21.76 -10.81
C VAL A 22 -11.51 20.60 -11.41
N LYS A 23 -10.20 20.65 -11.24
CA LYS A 23 -9.31 19.58 -11.75
C LYS A 23 -9.60 18.27 -11.05
N SER A 24 -9.31 17.16 -11.76
CA SER A 24 -9.37 15.84 -11.18
C SER A 24 -8.47 15.75 -9.95
N SER A 25 -9.01 15.19 -8.88
CA SER A 25 -8.17 14.84 -7.72
C SER A 25 -7.40 13.55 -8.02
N SER A 26 -6.43 13.24 -7.18
CA SER A 26 -5.63 12.01 -7.27
C SER A 26 -6.52 10.78 -7.12
N LEU A 27 -6.08 9.66 -7.70
CA LEU A 27 -6.69 8.35 -7.47
C LEU A 27 -6.56 7.92 -6.02
N ILE A 28 -5.59 8.48 -5.29
CA ILE A 28 -5.42 8.21 -3.86
C ILE A 28 -6.24 9.25 -3.09
N PRO A 29 -7.33 8.83 -2.40
CA PRO A 29 -8.14 9.79 -1.63
C PRO A 29 -7.47 10.07 -0.28
N HIS A 30 -6.59 11.05 -0.24
CA HIS A 30 -5.77 11.38 0.93
C HIS A 30 -6.55 11.73 2.18
N ASP A 31 -7.79 12.22 2.02
CA ASP A 31 -8.62 12.67 3.15
C ASP A 31 -9.62 11.65 3.62
N ASP A 32 -9.70 10.51 2.97
CA ASP A 32 -10.75 9.53 3.29
C ASP A 32 -10.17 8.14 3.48
N PRO A 33 -9.93 7.73 4.72
CA PRO A 33 -9.39 6.41 5.00
C PRO A 33 -10.37 5.27 4.72
N THR A 34 -11.63 5.57 4.47
CA THR A 34 -12.64 4.56 4.18
C THR A 34 -12.57 4.07 2.74
N LEU A 35 -11.86 4.80 1.87
CA LEU A 35 -11.75 4.45 0.45
C LEU A 35 -10.35 4.05 0.06
N LEU A 36 -10.25 2.97 -0.68
CA LEU A 36 -8.96 2.54 -1.25
C LEU A 36 -8.56 3.48 -2.39
N PHE A 37 -9.49 3.79 -3.29
CA PHE A 37 -9.27 4.69 -4.43
C PHE A 37 -10.42 5.66 -4.59
N THR A 38 -10.13 6.78 -5.25
CA THR A 38 -11.19 7.66 -5.75
C THR A 38 -12.03 6.85 -6.74
N ASN A 39 -13.31 6.67 -6.42
CA ASN A 39 -14.21 5.83 -7.22
C ASN A 39 -15.38 6.59 -7.86
N ALA A 40 -15.47 7.89 -7.61
CA ALA A 40 -16.53 8.75 -8.14
C ALA A 40 -16.08 10.19 -8.11
N GLY A 41 -16.72 11.02 -8.93
CA GLY A 41 -16.39 12.43 -9.01
C GLY A 41 -16.65 13.21 -7.73
N MET A 42 -17.56 12.73 -6.89
CA MET A 42 -17.91 13.42 -5.66
C MET A 42 -16.87 13.26 -4.53
N ASN A 43 -15.95 12.32 -4.66
CA ASN A 43 -15.03 11.98 -3.56
C ASN A 43 -14.25 13.22 -3.07
N GLN A 44 -13.74 14.03 -3.98
CA GLN A 44 -12.98 15.22 -3.58
C GLN A 44 -13.88 16.30 -2.94
N PHE A 45 -15.20 16.16 -3.06
CA PHE A 45 -16.18 17.13 -2.51
C PHE A 45 -16.91 16.57 -1.29
N LYS A 46 -16.51 15.41 -0.78
CA LYS A 46 -17.19 14.75 0.34
C LYS A 46 -17.45 15.70 1.51
N ARG A 47 -16.43 16.44 1.91
CA ARG A 47 -16.53 17.36 3.05
C ARG A 47 -17.46 18.54 2.77
N CYS A 48 -17.57 18.94 1.49
CA CYS A 48 -18.51 19.98 1.08
C CYS A 48 -19.96 19.52 1.27
N PHE A 49 -20.25 18.28 0.89
CA PHE A 49 -21.58 17.68 1.08
C PHE A 49 -21.93 17.55 2.57
N LEU A 50 -20.93 17.20 3.38
CA LEU A 50 -21.15 17.02 4.82
C LEU A 50 -21.20 18.33 5.60
N GLY A 51 -20.89 19.46 4.95
CA GLY A 51 -20.86 20.76 5.61
C GLY A 51 -19.59 21.02 6.43
N GLU A 52 -18.58 20.15 6.27
CA GLU A 52 -17.32 20.26 7.02
C GLU A 52 -16.31 21.19 6.34
N GLU A 53 -16.54 21.51 5.07
CA GLU A 53 -15.68 22.38 4.27
C GLU A 53 -16.55 23.30 3.43
N LYS A 54 -16.18 24.57 3.36
CA LYS A 54 -16.85 25.53 2.49
C LYS A 54 -15.86 26.04 1.46
N ARG A 55 -16.23 25.98 0.20
CA ARG A 55 -15.38 26.51 -0.89
C ARG A 55 -15.97 27.82 -1.39
N GLU A 56 -15.18 28.52 -2.21
CA GLU A 56 -15.60 29.81 -2.77
C GLU A 56 -16.70 29.67 -3.83
N TYR A 57 -17.04 28.46 -4.22
CA TYR A 57 -18.07 28.14 -5.19
C TYR A 57 -19.09 27.18 -4.58
N SER A 58 -20.33 27.30 -5.05
CA SER A 58 -21.43 26.40 -4.65
C SER A 58 -21.80 25.42 -5.75
N ARG A 59 -21.23 25.59 -6.95
CA ARG A 59 -21.41 24.69 -8.10
C ARG A 59 -20.05 24.32 -8.65
N ALA A 60 -19.86 23.03 -8.94
CA ALA A 60 -18.59 22.54 -9.51
C ALA A 60 -18.86 21.57 -10.64
N THR A 61 -17.90 21.43 -11.54
CA THR A 61 -17.91 20.41 -12.58
C THR A 61 -16.49 19.90 -12.78
N SER A 62 -16.37 18.61 -13.09
CA SER A 62 -15.05 18.00 -13.27
C SER A 62 -15.11 16.78 -14.18
N SER A 63 -13.94 16.44 -14.72
CA SER A 63 -13.68 15.13 -15.31
C SER A 63 -12.72 14.45 -14.37
N GLN A 64 -13.20 13.50 -13.58
CA GLN A 64 -12.46 12.89 -12.48
C GLN A 64 -11.90 11.53 -12.85
N LYS A 65 -10.62 11.33 -12.62
CA LYS A 65 -9.99 10.00 -12.67
C LYS A 65 -10.62 9.12 -11.61
N CYS A 66 -11.07 7.93 -11.99
CA CYS A 66 -11.69 6.99 -11.07
C CYS A 66 -11.10 5.61 -11.24
N MET A 67 -11.04 4.87 -10.13
CA MET A 67 -10.54 3.49 -10.12
C MET A 67 -11.56 2.62 -9.39
N ARG A 68 -12.04 1.57 -10.07
CA ARG A 68 -12.97 0.61 -9.47
C ARG A 68 -12.40 -0.79 -9.57
N ALA A 69 -11.44 -1.06 -8.69
CA ALA A 69 -10.81 -2.38 -8.55
C ALA A 69 -10.50 -2.56 -7.06
N GLY A 70 -11.19 -3.49 -6.45
CA GLY A 70 -11.12 -3.68 -5.00
C GLY A 70 -12.07 -2.73 -4.27
N GLY A 71 -12.50 -3.10 -3.09
CA GLY A 71 -13.44 -2.32 -2.29
C GLY A 71 -14.88 -2.56 -2.71
N LYS A 72 -15.76 -1.61 -2.35
CA LYS A 72 -17.20 -1.71 -2.57
C LYS A 72 -17.55 -1.71 -4.06
N HIS A 73 -16.89 -0.86 -4.84
CA HIS A 73 -17.10 -0.77 -6.29
C HIS A 73 -15.94 -1.46 -6.98
N ASN A 74 -16.16 -2.66 -7.51
CA ASN A 74 -15.11 -3.48 -8.10
C ASN A 74 -15.57 -4.06 -9.44
N ASP A 75 -14.94 -3.61 -10.52
CA ASP A 75 -15.27 -4.04 -11.88
C ASP A 75 -14.19 -4.92 -12.52
N LEU A 76 -13.13 -5.25 -11.76
CA LEU A 76 -11.95 -5.94 -12.30
C LEU A 76 -12.29 -7.22 -13.06
N GLU A 77 -13.16 -8.06 -12.50
CA GLU A 77 -13.52 -9.37 -13.09
C GLU A 77 -14.24 -9.25 -14.42
N ASN A 78 -14.92 -8.13 -14.65
CA ASN A 78 -15.72 -7.93 -15.86
C ASN A 78 -14.88 -7.38 -17.02
N VAL A 79 -13.70 -6.84 -16.75
CA VAL A 79 -12.85 -6.27 -17.79
C VAL A 79 -12.39 -7.34 -18.77
N GLY A 80 -12.60 -7.09 -20.04
CA GLY A 80 -12.31 -8.00 -21.14
C GLY A 80 -13.54 -8.77 -21.63
N TYR A 81 -14.49 -9.04 -20.75
CA TYR A 81 -15.66 -9.85 -21.05
C TYR A 81 -16.94 -9.07 -21.31
N THR A 82 -16.91 -7.76 -21.01
CA THR A 82 -18.04 -6.87 -21.28
C THR A 82 -17.59 -5.71 -22.17
N ALA A 83 -18.56 -5.02 -22.74
CA ALA A 83 -18.31 -3.88 -23.62
C ALA A 83 -18.07 -2.57 -22.86
N ARG A 84 -18.42 -2.53 -21.57
CA ARG A 84 -18.57 -1.27 -20.83
C ARG A 84 -17.83 -1.16 -19.51
N HIS A 85 -17.17 -2.21 -19.03
CA HIS A 85 -16.49 -2.17 -17.73
C HIS A 85 -15.00 -1.87 -17.85
N HIS A 86 -14.52 -1.03 -16.93
CA HIS A 86 -13.12 -0.62 -16.82
C HIS A 86 -12.69 -0.62 -15.37
N THR A 87 -11.40 -0.86 -15.12
CA THR A 87 -10.86 -0.61 -13.78
C THR A 87 -10.59 0.88 -13.61
N PHE A 88 -10.03 1.52 -14.63
CA PHE A 88 -9.81 2.98 -14.65
C PHE A 88 -10.76 3.60 -15.68
N PHE A 89 -11.36 4.73 -15.30
CA PHE A 89 -12.20 5.49 -16.22
C PHE A 89 -12.29 6.95 -15.77
N GLU A 90 -12.79 7.79 -16.65
CA GLU A 90 -13.05 9.20 -16.32
C GLU A 90 -14.53 9.39 -16.10
N MET A 91 -14.86 10.03 -14.96
CA MET A 91 -16.26 10.36 -14.63
C MET A 91 -16.49 11.85 -14.81
N LEU A 92 -17.37 12.21 -15.71
CA LEU A 92 -17.84 13.58 -15.90
C LEU A 92 -18.94 13.84 -14.89
N GLY A 93 -18.83 14.95 -14.16
CA GLY A 93 -19.84 15.26 -13.13
C GLY A 93 -20.09 16.72 -12.94
N ASN A 94 -21.31 17.03 -12.50
CA ASN A 94 -21.67 18.35 -12.03
C ASN A 94 -22.21 18.23 -10.61
N PHE A 95 -21.89 19.23 -9.78
CA PHE A 95 -22.12 19.18 -8.34
C PHE A 95 -22.74 20.48 -7.86
N SER A 96 -23.68 20.34 -6.91
CA SER A 96 -24.31 21.49 -6.24
C SER A 96 -24.21 21.26 -4.74
N PHE A 97 -23.62 22.21 -4.05
CA PHE A 97 -23.47 22.16 -2.58
C PHE A 97 -24.54 23.07 -1.96
N GLY A 98 -25.78 22.59 -2.00
CA GLY A 98 -26.91 23.31 -1.47
C GLY A 98 -27.41 24.49 -2.33
N ASP A 99 -26.98 24.57 -3.58
CA ASP A 99 -27.35 25.66 -4.50
C ASP A 99 -28.60 25.28 -5.27
N TYR A 100 -28.56 24.23 -6.07
CA TYR A 100 -29.73 23.72 -6.80
C TYR A 100 -29.93 22.23 -6.45
N PHE A 101 -31.07 21.70 -6.84
CA PHE A 101 -31.43 20.33 -6.50
C PHE A 101 -32.05 19.64 -7.73
N LYS A 102 -33.02 18.77 -7.53
CA LYS A 102 -33.52 17.83 -8.54
C LYS A 102 -33.95 18.50 -9.85
N LYS A 103 -34.69 19.61 -9.78
CA LYS A 103 -35.22 20.30 -10.95
C LYS A 103 -34.10 20.67 -11.93
N GLU A 104 -33.15 21.43 -11.46
CA GLU A 104 -32.05 21.92 -12.30
C GLU A 104 -31.15 20.76 -12.75
N ALA A 105 -30.91 19.77 -11.90
CA ALA A 105 -30.09 18.60 -12.27
C ALA A 105 -30.71 17.88 -13.48
N VAL A 106 -32.00 17.61 -13.43
CA VAL A 106 -32.75 16.97 -14.51
C VAL A 106 -32.69 17.82 -15.79
N GLU A 107 -32.93 19.11 -15.64
CA GLU A 107 -32.94 20.06 -16.76
C GLU A 107 -31.61 20.13 -17.46
N PHE A 108 -30.50 20.26 -16.68
CA PHE A 108 -29.15 20.32 -17.24
C PHE A 108 -28.79 19.03 -17.96
N ALA A 109 -29.10 17.89 -17.35
CA ALA A 109 -28.78 16.59 -17.94
C ALA A 109 -29.51 16.41 -19.27
N TRP A 110 -30.80 16.74 -19.31
CA TRP A 110 -31.59 16.61 -20.53
C TRP A 110 -31.06 17.53 -21.64
N GLU A 111 -30.81 18.79 -21.31
CA GLU A 111 -30.26 19.76 -22.27
C GLU A 111 -28.91 19.32 -22.83
N PHE A 112 -28.03 18.78 -21.97
CA PHE A 112 -26.71 18.34 -22.41
C PHE A 112 -26.83 17.15 -23.39
N LEU A 113 -27.60 16.14 -23.00
CA LEU A 113 -27.69 14.90 -23.80
C LEU A 113 -28.44 15.13 -25.13
N THR A 114 -29.53 15.89 -25.10
CA THR A 114 -30.35 16.07 -26.32
C THR A 114 -29.89 17.27 -27.16
N GLY A 115 -29.34 18.29 -26.54
CA GLY A 115 -28.86 19.49 -27.22
C GLY A 115 -27.41 19.38 -27.67
N GLU A 116 -26.48 19.36 -26.69
CA GLU A 116 -25.05 19.34 -26.99
C GLU A 116 -24.60 18.03 -27.63
N MET A 117 -25.09 16.91 -27.15
CA MET A 117 -24.70 15.58 -27.65
C MET A 117 -25.60 15.11 -28.80
N GLY A 118 -26.76 15.69 -28.95
CA GLY A 118 -27.66 15.37 -30.02
C GLY A 118 -28.26 13.97 -30.00
N LEU A 119 -28.38 13.39 -28.83
CA LEU A 119 -28.94 12.04 -28.68
C LEU A 119 -30.44 12.03 -29.02
N PRO A 120 -30.94 10.97 -29.64
CA PRO A 120 -32.35 10.90 -30.00
C PRO A 120 -33.25 10.79 -28.77
N LYS A 121 -34.17 11.74 -28.63
CA LYS A 121 -35.05 11.83 -27.45
C LYS A 121 -35.91 10.58 -27.26
N ASP A 122 -36.31 9.93 -28.36
CA ASP A 122 -37.16 8.73 -28.32
C ASP A 122 -36.43 7.47 -27.83
N LYS A 123 -35.11 7.54 -27.72
CA LYS A 123 -34.29 6.40 -27.21
C LYS A 123 -33.95 6.52 -25.73
N LEU A 124 -34.25 7.63 -25.11
CA LEU A 124 -33.84 7.91 -23.73
C LEU A 124 -34.93 7.52 -22.73
N TYR A 125 -34.48 6.97 -21.59
CA TYR A 125 -35.31 6.58 -20.45
C TYR A 125 -34.73 7.20 -19.20
N ALA A 126 -35.57 7.42 -18.18
CA ALA A 126 -35.10 7.84 -16.87
C ALA A 126 -35.63 6.91 -15.81
N THR A 127 -34.92 6.79 -14.71
CA THR A 127 -35.31 5.97 -13.57
C THR A 127 -35.51 6.84 -12.35
N ILE A 128 -36.32 6.37 -11.40
CA ILE A 128 -36.47 6.99 -10.09
C ILE A 128 -36.45 5.89 -9.03
N HIS A 129 -36.13 6.28 -7.79
CA HIS A 129 -36.11 5.36 -6.65
C HIS A 129 -37.55 5.00 -6.27
N GLU A 130 -37.84 3.71 -6.15
CA GLU A 130 -39.18 3.20 -5.81
C GLU A 130 -39.56 3.44 -4.34
N GLY A 131 -38.61 3.85 -3.51
CA GLY A 131 -38.80 3.96 -2.09
C GLY A 131 -38.23 2.76 -1.35
N ASP A 132 -38.03 2.90 -0.06
CA ASP A 132 -37.50 1.82 0.79
C ASP A 132 -38.05 2.03 2.20
N ALA A 133 -38.97 1.19 2.62
CA ALA A 133 -39.62 1.31 3.92
C ALA A 133 -38.61 1.18 5.07
N GLY A 134 -37.57 0.34 4.89
CA GLY A 134 -36.50 0.16 5.87
C GLY A 134 -35.67 1.42 6.12
N MET A 135 -35.65 2.33 5.12
CA MET A 135 -34.96 3.61 5.24
C MET A 135 -35.92 4.77 5.49
N GLY A 136 -37.21 4.50 5.55
CA GLY A 136 -38.23 5.51 5.73
C GLY A 136 -38.44 6.39 4.50
N LEU A 137 -38.14 5.86 3.31
CA LEU A 137 -38.26 6.61 2.06
C LEU A 137 -39.44 6.10 1.22
N GLY A 138 -40.27 7.03 0.73
CA GLY A 138 -41.28 6.74 -0.27
C GLY A 138 -40.71 6.86 -1.67
N PRO A 139 -41.50 6.49 -2.70
CA PRO A 139 -41.08 6.68 -4.09
C PRO A 139 -40.71 8.16 -4.37
N ASP A 140 -39.69 8.35 -5.21
CA ASP A 140 -39.23 9.71 -5.53
C ASP A 140 -40.15 10.36 -6.58
N GLU A 141 -41.35 10.73 -6.15
CA GLU A 141 -42.36 11.35 -7.03
C GLU A 141 -41.93 12.74 -7.51
N GLU A 142 -41.12 13.44 -6.73
CA GLU A 142 -40.58 14.76 -7.12
C GLU A 142 -39.72 14.64 -8.38
N ALA A 143 -38.82 13.65 -8.39
CA ALA A 143 -37.99 13.38 -9.58
C ALA A 143 -38.85 12.95 -10.76
N ARG A 144 -39.87 12.10 -10.53
CA ARG A 144 -40.81 11.70 -11.57
C ARG A 144 -41.48 12.93 -12.21
N ASP A 145 -41.93 13.85 -11.40
CA ASP A 145 -42.62 15.04 -11.89
C ASP A 145 -41.73 15.92 -12.77
N TYR A 146 -40.43 16.03 -12.40
CA TYR A 146 -39.50 16.80 -13.24
C TYR A 146 -39.21 16.09 -14.56
N TRP A 147 -39.12 14.74 -14.57
CA TRP A 147 -38.91 13.99 -15.80
C TRP A 147 -40.12 14.04 -16.73
N LYS A 148 -41.36 14.17 -16.19
CA LYS A 148 -42.54 14.22 -17.02
C LYS A 148 -42.51 15.40 -18.00
N ARG A 149 -41.72 16.40 -17.74
CA ARG A 149 -41.54 17.54 -18.65
C ARG A 149 -40.86 17.16 -19.95
N TYR A 150 -40.11 16.05 -19.94
CA TYR A 150 -39.25 15.66 -21.05
C TYR A 150 -39.55 14.26 -21.60
N LEU A 151 -40.09 13.37 -20.81
CA LEU A 151 -40.33 11.98 -21.17
C LEU A 151 -41.76 11.56 -20.90
N PRO A 152 -42.36 10.68 -21.77
CA PRO A 152 -43.62 10.06 -21.44
C PRO A 152 -43.50 9.14 -20.25
N GLN A 153 -44.59 8.93 -19.51
CA GLN A 153 -44.61 8.18 -18.27
C GLN A 153 -44.06 6.76 -18.45
N GLU A 154 -44.31 6.12 -19.59
CA GLU A 154 -43.83 4.74 -19.87
C GLU A 154 -42.32 4.65 -20.02
N ARG A 155 -41.63 5.77 -20.15
CA ARG A 155 -40.17 5.79 -20.20
C ARG A 155 -39.54 6.36 -18.91
N ILE A 156 -40.35 6.55 -17.86
CA ILE A 156 -39.89 6.93 -16.52
C ILE A 156 -40.12 5.66 -15.64
N LEU A 157 -39.06 4.96 -15.28
CA LEU A 157 -39.12 3.66 -14.64
C LEU A 157 -38.76 3.76 -13.16
N THR A 158 -39.27 2.80 -12.37
CA THR A 158 -38.94 2.75 -10.94
C THR A 158 -38.08 1.53 -10.68
N PHE A 159 -36.98 1.72 -9.92
CA PHE A 159 -36.10 0.65 -9.51
C PHE A 159 -35.82 0.75 -8.01
N SER A 160 -35.36 -0.39 -7.45
CA SER A 160 -35.14 -0.54 -6.01
C SER A 160 -33.86 0.18 -5.52
N THR A 161 -33.69 0.14 -4.23
CA THR A 161 -32.46 0.67 -3.56
C THR A 161 -31.19 0.05 -4.15
N LYS A 162 -31.26 -1.19 -4.59
CA LYS A 162 -30.12 -1.86 -5.20
C LYS A 162 -29.60 -1.10 -6.42
N ASP A 163 -30.52 -0.57 -7.23
CA ASP A 163 -30.16 0.09 -8.50
C ASP A 163 -30.25 1.61 -8.45
N ASN A 164 -31.14 2.16 -7.62
CA ASN A 164 -31.43 3.61 -7.63
C ASN A 164 -31.21 4.30 -6.30
N PHE A 165 -30.24 3.83 -5.52
CA PHE A 165 -29.76 4.52 -4.33
C PHE A 165 -28.25 4.43 -4.34
N TRP A 166 -27.57 5.57 -4.34
CA TRP A 166 -26.11 5.60 -4.45
C TRP A 166 -25.49 5.98 -3.12
N ALA A 167 -24.40 5.29 -2.79
CA ALA A 167 -23.58 5.56 -1.61
C ALA A 167 -22.12 5.50 -2.01
N MET A 168 -21.34 6.45 -1.50
CA MET A 168 -19.91 6.53 -1.77
C MET A 168 -19.17 5.28 -1.27
N GLY A 169 -19.52 4.83 -0.07
CA GLY A 169 -18.94 3.67 0.59
C GLY A 169 -19.91 3.14 1.63
N ASP A 170 -19.38 2.45 2.61
CA ASP A 170 -20.21 1.93 3.72
C ASP A 170 -20.71 3.05 4.64
N THR A 171 -20.03 4.20 4.63
CA THR A 171 -20.40 5.40 5.36
C THR A 171 -20.25 6.60 4.42
N GLY A 172 -20.82 7.73 4.81
CA GLY A 172 -20.67 8.99 4.10
C GLY A 172 -21.92 9.43 3.34
N PRO A 173 -21.78 10.43 2.48
CA PRO A 173 -22.94 11.00 1.76
C PRO A 173 -23.61 9.97 0.86
N CYS A 174 -24.92 10.00 0.80
CA CYS A 174 -25.71 9.08 -0.01
C CYS A 174 -27.10 9.65 -0.28
N GLY A 175 -27.81 9.03 -1.20
CA GLY A 175 -29.17 9.42 -1.49
C GLY A 175 -29.79 8.66 -2.65
N PRO A 176 -31.09 8.82 -2.85
CA PRO A 176 -31.76 8.22 -4.01
C PRO A 176 -31.23 8.85 -5.29
N CYS A 177 -31.27 8.11 -6.37
CA CYS A 177 -30.76 8.62 -7.64
C CYS A 177 -31.71 8.40 -8.79
N SER A 178 -31.39 9.06 -9.90
CA SER A 178 -32.11 8.93 -11.16
C SER A 178 -31.10 8.65 -12.25
N GLU A 179 -31.21 7.50 -12.91
CA GLU A 179 -30.32 7.14 -14.01
C GLU A 179 -30.96 7.49 -15.34
N ILE A 180 -30.15 7.90 -16.30
CA ILE A 180 -30.59 8.13 -17.67
C ILE A 180 -30.03 6.99 -18.51
N LEU A 181 -30.93 6.24 -19.16
CA LEU A 181 -30.58 5.08 -19.98
C LEU A 181 -30.82 5.40 -21.45
N ILE A 182 -30.07 4.75 -22.34
CA ILE A 182 -30.31 4.83 -23.77
C ILE A 182 -30.57 3.43 -24.34
N ASP A 183 -31.57 3.32 -25.20
CA ASP A 183 -31.84 2.08 -25.93
C ASP A 183 -30.93 2.03 -27.15
N GLN A 184 -29.93 1.13 -27.12
CA GLN A 184 -28.96 0.98 -28.20
C GLN A 184 -29.46 0.11 -29.34
N GLY A 185 -30.69 -0.40 -29.24
CA GLY A 185 -31.29 -1.23 -30.27
C GLY A 185 -31.18 -2.72 -29.96
N GLU A 186 -32.02 -3.51 -30.63
CA GLU A 186 -32.11 -4.94 -30.40
C GLU A 186 -30.79 -5.70 -30.70
N ALA A 187 -29.98 -5.20 -31.63
CA ALA A 187 -28.73 -5.81 -32.01
C ALA A 187 -27.71 -5.82 -30.85
N MET A 188 -27.82 -4.86 -29.91
CA MET A 188 -26.96 -4.79 -28.73
C MET A 188 -27.49 -5.59 -27.55
N GLY A 189 -28.69 -6.13 -27.67
CA GLY A 189 -29.36 -6.83 -26.57
C GLY A 189 -29.05 -8.30 -26.49
N CYS A 190 -29.66 -8.95 -25.49
CA CYS A 190 -29.48 -10.36 -25.21
C CYS A 190 -30.29 -11.27 -26.12
N GLY A 191 -31.16 -10.70 -26.96
CA GLY A 191 -31.98 -11.43 -27.87
C GLY A 191 -33.23 -12.09 -27.28
N ARG A 192 -33.42 -11.96 -25.95
CA ARG A 192 -34.60 -12.52 -25.29
C ARG A 192 -35.79 -11.61 -25.47
N PRO A 193 -37.01 -12.20 -25.65
CA PRO A 193 -38.23 -11.39 -25.83
C PRO A 193 -38.55 -10.48 -24.65
N GLU A 194 -38.18 -10.88 -23.45
CA GLU A 194 -38.41 -10.14 -22.21
C GLU A 194 -37.38 -9.06 -21.93
N CYS A 195 -36.44 -8.79 -22.85
CA CYS A 195 -35.43 -7.78 -22.72
C CYS A 195 -36.10 -6.40 -22.57
N ARG A 196 -35.75 -5.72 -21.47
CA ARG A 196 -36.36 -4.44 -21.12
C ARG A 196 -35.34 -3.63 -20.29
N PRO A 197 -35.58 -2.34 -20.07
CA PRO A 197 -34.72 -1.54 -19.21
C PRO A 197 -34.54 -2.21 -17.85
N GLY A 198 -33.27 -2.32 -17.40
CA GLY A 198 -32.92 -3.07 -16.19
C GLY A 198 -32.31 -4.42 -16.50
N CYS A 199 -32.37 -4.88 -17.75
CA CYS A 199 -31.70 -6.08 -18.20
C CYS A 199 -30.19 -5.89 -18.12
N ASP A 200 -29.48 -6.96 -17.75
CA ASP A 200 -28.00 -6.91 -17.61
C ASP A 200 -27.26 -6.83 -18.96
N CYS A 201 -27.98 -6.98 -20.08
CA CYS A 201 -27.36 -6.89 -21.40
C CYS A 201 -27.00 -5.46 -21.76
N ASP A 202 -26.37 -5.28 -22.92
CA ASP A 202 -25.86 -3.98 -23.34
C ASP A 202 -26.88 -3.08 -24.06
N ARG A 203 -28.12 -3.55 -24.22
CA ARG A 203 -29.13 -2.79 -24.97
C ARG A 203 -29.53 -1.49 -24.28
N PHE A 204 -29.96 -1.56 -23.02
CA PHE A 204 -30.41 -0.38 -22.26
C PHE A 204 -29.29 0.09 -21.37
N LEU A 205 -28.43 0.94 -21.91
CA LEU A 205 -27.19 1.36 -21.29
C LEU A 205 -27.38 2.57 -20.39
N GLU A 206 -26.93 2.47 -19.13
CA GLU A 206 -26.90 3.62 -18.24
C GLU A 206 -25.85 4.60 -18.74
N LEU A 207 -26.26 5.82 -19.05
CA LEU A 207 -25.37 6.91 -19.50
C LEU A 207 -24.92 7.77 -18.35
N TRP A 208 -25.86 8.17 -17.49
CA TRP A 208 -25.63 9.22 -16.51
C TRP A 208 -26.42 8.91 -15.24
N ASN A 209 -25.78 9.03 -14.09
CA ASN A 209 -26.45 8.86 -12.80
C ASN A 209 -26.53 10.20 -12.09
N LEU A 210 -27.75 10.67 -11.79
CA LEU A 210 -27.98 11.90 -11.02
C LEU A 210 -28.28 11.48 -9.59
N VAL A 211 -27.40 11.83 -8.66
CA VAL A 211 -27.57 11.45 -7.26
C VAL A 211 -28.10 12.63 -6.47
N PHE A 212 -29.21 12.43 -5.78
CA PHE A 212 -29.85 13.44 -4.95
C PHE A 212 -29.32 13.24 -3.53
N MET A 213 -28.21 13.90 -3.23
CA MET A 213 -27.51 13.76 -1.96
C MET A 213 -28.33 14.37 -0.85
N GLN A 214 -28.93 13.51 -0.01
CA GLN A 214 -29.85 13.93 1.05
C GLN A 214 -29.37 13.47 2.43
N PHE A 215 -28.54 12.42 2.52
CA PHE A 215 -28.19 11.76 3.77
C PHE A 215 -26.71 11.53 3.93
N ASN A 216 -26.31 11.38 5.20
CA ASN A 216 -24.99 10.89 5.61
C ASN A 216 -25.23 9.55 6.34
N ARG A 217 -24.67 8.46 5.80
CA ARG A 217 -24.76 7.14 6.45
C ARG A 217 -23.68 7.00 7.49
N LYS A 218 -24.08 6.67 8.73
CA LYS A 218 -23.16 6.46 9.85
C LYS A 218 -22.71 5.00 9.89
N GLU A 219 -21.71 4.71 10.75
CA GLU A 219 -21.16 3.35 10.90
C GLU A 219 -22.23 2.32 11.31
N ASP A 220 -23.23 2.74 12.08
CA ASP A 220 -24.32 1.86 12.53
C ASP A 220 -25.41 1.67 11.47
N GLY A 221 -25.25 2.28 10.28
CA GLY A 221 -26.21 2.21 9.19
C GLY A 221 -27.29 3.27 9.22
N THR A 222 -27.32 4.09 10.26
CA THR A 222 -28.32 5.18 10.39
C THR A 222 -28.08 6.25 9.32
N LEU A 223 -29.17 6.76 8.73
CA LEU A 223 -29.13 7.87 7.77
C LEU A 223 -29.48 9.17 8.48
N GLU A 224 -28.54 10.11 8.50
CA GLU A 224 -28.76 11.47 8.99
C GLU A 224 -28.95 12.42 7.80
N PRO A 225 -29.88 13.38 7.86
CA PRO A 225 -29.98 14.39 6.80
C PRO A 225 -28.68 15.18 6.67
N LEU A 226 -28.28 15.49 5.43
CA LEU A 226 -27.19 16.41 5.18
C LEU A 226 -27.61 17.84 5.56
N PRO A 227 -26.63 18.71 5.83
CA PRO A 227 -26.99 20.14 6.15
C PRO A 227 -27.84 20.78 5.08
N LYS A 228 -27.60 20.49 3.81
CA LYS A 228 -28.39 21.00 2.67
C LYS A 228 -28.53 19.92 1.62
N PRO A 229 -29.73 19.79 0.99
CA PRO A 229 -29.86 18.90 -0.17
C PRO A 229 -28.89 19.32 -1.26
N SER A 230 -28.17 18.34 -1.82
CA SER A 230 -27.09 18.62 -2.76
C SER A 230 -27.17 17.68 -3.96
N ILE A 231 -26.44 18.02 -5.01
CA ILE A 231 -26.41 17.24 -6.24
C ILE A 231 -25.00 16.73 -6.50
N ASP A 232 -24.94 15.44 -6.82
CA ASP A 232 -23.77 14.77 -7.36
C ASP A 232 -24.22 14.06 -8.62
N THR A 233 -23.45 14.16 -9.71
CA THR A 233 -23.75 13.39 -10.90
C THR A 233 -22.49 12.70 -11.42
N GLY A 234 -22.67 11.60 -12.16
CA GLY A 234 -21.57 10.90 -12.77
C GLY A 234 -21.95 10.27 -14.09
N MET A 235 -21.17 10.60 -15.13
CA MET A 235 -21.31 10.02 -16.46
C MET A 235 -19.95 9.55 -16.94
N GLY A 236 -19.80 8.26 -17.24
CA GLY A 236 -18.55 7.72 -17.74
C GLY A 236 -18.19 8.28 -19.11
N LEU A 237 -17.04 8.91 -19.22
CA LEU A 237 -16.59 9.46 -20.49
C LEU A 237 -16.48 8.38 -21.56
N GLU A 238 -15.92 7.24 -21.21
CA GLU A 238 -15.75 6.11 -22.15
C GLU A 238 -17.08 5.63 -22.69
N ARG A 239 -18.07 5.61 -21.81
CA ARG A 239 -19.41 5.12 -22.16
C ARG A 239 -20.14 6.08 -23.11
N ILE A 240 -20.16 7.37 -22.79
CA ILE A 240 -20.82 8.36 -23.67
C ILE A 240 -20.06 8.48 -25.00
N ALA A 241 -18.72 8.33 -24.98
CA ALA A 241 -17.93 8.35 -26.20
C ALA A 241 -18.32 7.20 -27.15
N ALA A 242 -18.52 6.00 -26.59
CA ALA A 242 -18.94 4.85 -27.39
C ALA A 242 -20.31 5.08 -28.03
N VAL A 243 -21.25 5.64 -27.29
CA VAL A 243 -22.59 5.94 -27.81
C VAL A 243 -22.52 6.99 -28.93
N ILE A 244 -21.77 8.06 -28.71
CA ILE A 244 -21.64 9.16 -29.68
C ILE A 244 -20.90 8.68 -30.95
N GLN A 245 -19.87 7.84 -30.79
CA GLN A 245 -19.10 7.32 -31.93
C GLN A 245 -19.78 6.13 -32.61
N LYS A 246 -20.90 5.65 -32.03
CA LYS A 246 -21.71 4.57 -32.59
C LYS A 246 -20.90 3.28 -32.73
N VAL A 247 -20.11 2.95 -31.71
CA VAL A 247 -19.34 1.70 -31.66
C VAL A 247 -19.92 0.80 -30.56
N PRO A 248 -19.82 -0.53 -30.73
CA PRO A 248 -20.45 -1.46 -29.79
C PRO A 248 -19.76 -1.58 -28.43
N SER A 249 -18.50 -1.18 -28.33
CA SER A 249 -17.74 -1.33 -27.10
C SER A 249 -16.97 -0.04 -26.80
N ASN A 250 -16.82 0.28 -25.53
CA ASN A 250 -15.97 1.39 -25.07
C ASN A 250 -14.56 1.25 -25.63
N TYR A 251 -14.08 0.00 -25.77
CA TYR A 251 -12.74 -0.29 -26.26
C TYR A 251 -12.56 -0.02 -27.75
N ASP A 252 -13.65 0.22 -28.49
CA ASP A 252 -13.61 0.55 -29.91
C ASP A 252 -13.54 2.05 -30.17
N THR A 253 -13.57 2.85 -29.11
CA THR A 253 -13.52 4.32 -29.23
C THR A 253 -12.11 4.82 -29.51
N ASP A 254 -12.02 6.11 -29.86
CA ASP A 254 -10.73 6.77 -30.08
C ASP A 254 -9.87 6.83 -28.82
N LEU A 255 -10.46 6.69 -27.64
CA LEU A 255 -9.69 6.64 -26.38
C LEU A 255 -8.75 5.44 -26.33
N PHE A 256 -9.17 4.30 -26.88
CA PHE A 256 -8.41 3.06 -26.81
C PHE A 256 -7.66 2.71 -28.08
N ALA A 257 -7.96 3.36 -29.20
CA ALA A 257 -7.32 3.05 -30.48
C ALA A 257 -5.79 3.05 -30.40
N PRO A 258 -5.13 4.04 -29.77
CA PRO A 258 -3.66 4.01 -29.68
C PRO A 258 -3.13 2.80 -28.90
N MET A 259 -3.83 2.38 -27.83
CA MET A 259 -3.42 1.23 -27.04
C MET A 259 -3.58 -0.07 -27.81
N MET A 260 -4.71 -0.22 -28.53
CA MET A 260 -4.96 -1.40 -29.37
C MET A 260 -3.88 -1.54 -30.46
N GLU A 261 -3.51 -0.42 -31.06
CA GLU A 261 -2.46 -0.36 -32.08
C GLU A 261 -1.10 -0.77 -31.49
N ALA A 262 -0.77 -0.26 -30.29
CA ALA A 262 0.50 -0.59 -29.63
C ALA A 262 0.58 -2.07 -29.28
N ILE A 263 -0.50 -2.66 -28.79
CA ILE A 263 -0.55 -4.08 -28.45
C ILE A 263 -0.39 -4.91 -29.71
N GLY A 264 -1.13 -4.57 -30.75
CA GLY A 264 -1.11 -5.28 -32.04
C GLY A 264 0.24 -5.26 -32.72
N ALA A 265 0.93 -4.10 -32.65
CA ALA A 265 2.26 -3.95 -33.24
C ALA A 265 3.28 -4.88 -32.58
N GLN A 266 3.17 -5.08 -31.29
CA GLN A 266 4.09 -5.96 -30.55
C GLN A 266 3.76 -7.43 -30.73
N ALA A 267 2.46 -7.77 -30.80
CA ALA A 267 2.00 -9.15 -30.89
C ALA A 267 1.94 -9.70 -32.31
N GLY A 268 2.02 -8.81 -33.33
CA GLY A 268 1.81 -9.20 -34.71
C GLY A 268 0.37 -9.61 -34.99
N LEU A 269 -0.57 -9.01 -34.25
CA LEU A 269 -2.00 -9.32 -34.34
C LEU A 269 -2.79 -8.02 -34.49
N ARG A 270 -4.07 -8.17 -34.84
CA ARG A 270 -4.95 -7.04 -35.03
C ARG A 270 -6.21 -7.18 -34.17
N TYR A 271 -6.52 -6.13 -33.40
CA TYR A 271 -7.74 -6.09 -32.61
C TYR A 271 -8.96 -6.13 -33.57
N GLY A 272 -9.91 -7.01 -33.25
CA GLY A 272 -11.11 -7.18 -34.04
C GLY A 272 -11.13 -8.44 -34.91
N ASP A 273 -9.99 -9.11 -35.07
CA ASP A 273 -9.89 -10.29 -35.95
C ASP A 273 -10.31 -11.60 -35.28
N ASP A 274 -10.19 -11.70 -33.94
CA ASP A 274 -10.44 -12.91 -33.17
C ASP A 274 -11.04 -12.53 -31.83
N SER A 275 -12.30 -12.90 -31.60
CA SER A 275 -13.03 -12.51 -30.39
C SER A 275 -12.38 -12.98 -29.09
N GLU A 276 -11.74 -14.16 -29.12
CA GLU A 276 -11.06 -14.68 -27.93
C GLU A 276 -9.80 -13.88 -27.60
N LYS A 277 -9.05 -13.52 -28.62
CA LYS A 277 -7.83 -12.67 -28.46
C LYS A 277 -8.21 -11.22 -28.12
N ASP A 278 -9.38 -10.76 -28.59
CA ASP A 278 -9.88 -9.43 -28.26
C ASP A 278 -10.08 -9.23 -26.76
N VAL A 279 -10.45 -10.28 -26.03
CA VAL A 279 -10.54 -10.24 -24.55
C VAL A 279 -9.19 -9.81 -23.98
N SER A 280 -8.10 -10.42 -24.46
CA SER A 280 -6.76 -10.10 -24.00
C SER A 280 -6.34 -8.67 -24.38
N PHE A 281 -6.69 -8.21 -25.58
CA PHE A 281 -6.46 -6.83 -26.01
C PHE A 281 -7.14 -5.85 -25.04
N LYS A 282 -8.42 -6.10 -24.70
CA LYS A 282 -9.18 -5.24 -23.80
C LYS A 282 -8.57 -5.21 -22.42
N VAL A 283 -8.20 -6.38 -21.88
CA VAL A 283 -7.59 -6.47 -20.53
C VAL A 283 -6.28 -5.68 -20.49
N ILE A 284 -5.41 -5.88 -21.48
CA ILE A 284 -4.11 -5.21 -21.52
C ILE A 284 -4.29 -3.69 -21.67
N ALA A 285 -5.19 -3.24 -22.54
CA ALA A 285 -5.45 -1.82 -22.75
C ALA A 285 -5.98 -1.16 -21.47
N ASP A 286 -6.99 -1.76 -20.85
CA ASP A 286 -7.58 -1.23 -19.61
C ASP A 286 -6.54 -1.20 -18.48
N HIS A 287 -5.84 -2.31 -18.30
CA HIS A 287 -4.89 -2.45 -17.18
C HIS A 287 -3.65 -1.59 -17.41
N GLY A 288 -3.25 -1.38 -18.63
CA GLY A 288 -2.18 -0.44 -18.97
C GLY A 288 -2.55 1.00 -18.60
N ARG A 289 -3.80 1.41 -18.90
CA ARG A 289 -4.31 2.73 -18.48
C ARG A 289 -4.30 2.83 -16.95
N ALA A 290 -4.88 1.84 -16.27
CA ALA A 290 -4.96 1.83 -14.82
C ALA A 290 -3.56 1.92 -14.19
N ALA A 291 -2.62 1.11 -14.69
CA ALA A 291 -1.26 1.09 -14.14
C ALA A 291 -0.56 2.44 -14.34
N ALA A 292 -0.70 3.04 -15.53
CA ALA A 292 -0.07 4.34 -15.80
C ALA A 292 -0.55 5.40 -14.82
N PHE A 293 -1.86 5.49 -14.62
CA PHE A 293 -2.44 6.50 -13.73
C PHE A 293 -2.17 6.21 -12.26
N LEU A 294 -2.22 4.94 -11.83
CA LEU A 294 -1.92 4.58 -10.45
C LEU A 294 -0.48 4.94 -10.10
N ILE A 295 0.47 4.57 -10.96
CA ILE A 295 1.89 4.88 -10.72
C ILE A 295 2.11 6.39 -10.78
N GLY A 296 1.49 7.05 -11.73
CA GLY A 296 1.59 8.51 -11.85
C GLY A 296 1.06 9.24 -10.62
N ASP A 297 0.08 8.66 -9.94
CA ASP A 297 -0.50 9.26 -8.73
C ASP A 297 0.19 8.76 -7.45
N GLY A 298 1.25 7.95 -7.56
CA GLY A 298 2.09 7.58 -6.42
C GLY A 298 1.94 6.18 -5.88
N VAL A 299 1.17 5.31 -6.55
CA VAL A 299 1.03 3.91 -6.12
C VAL A 299 2.17 3.08 -6.70
N LEU A 300 2.69 2.15 -5.90
CA LEU A 300 3.73 1.22 -6.35
C LEU A 300 3.31 -0.22 -6.01
N PRO A 301 3.74 -1.19 -6.83
CA PRO A 301 3.33 -2.59 -6.59
C PRO A 301 3.75 -3.07 -5.20
N SER A 302 2.84 -3.72 -4.50
CA SER A 302 3.11 -4.29 -3.18
C SER A 302 2.16 -5.46 -2.92
N ASN A 303 2.32 -6.09 -1.75
CA ASN A 303 1.54 -7.28 -1.40
C ASN A 303 0.24 -6.97 -0.65
N GLU A 304 -0.05 -5.71 -0.39
CA GLU A 304 -1.29 -5.32 0.29
C GLU A 304 -1.71 -3.92 -0.10
N GLY A 305 -2.97 -3.60 0.17
CA GLY A 305 -3.53 -2.28 -0.05
C GLY A 305 -3.57 -1.87 -1.51
N ARG A 306 -3.32 -0.59 -1.76
CA ARG A 306 -3.35 -0.01 -3.11
C ARG A 306 -2.32 -0.63 -4.03
N GLY A 307 -1.12 -0.90 -3.51
CA GLY A 307 -0.05 -1.51 -4.29
C GLY A 307 -0.39 -2.92 -4.74
N TYR A 308 -1.17 -3.64 -3.95
CA TYR A 308 -1.62 -4.98 -4.34
C TYR A 308 -2.59 -4.91 -5.53
N VAL A 309 -3.49 -3.94 -5.53
CA VAL A 309 -4.41 -3.76 -6.67
C VAL A 309 -3.61 -3.44 -7.93
N LEU A 310 -2.61 -2.56 -7.84
CA LEU A 310 -1.72 -2.24 -8.96
C LEU A 310 -1.01 -3.51 -9.44
N ARG A 311 -0.50 -4.31 -8.52
CA ARG A 311 0.17 -5.58 -8.86
C ARG A 311 -0.79 -6.52 -9.57
N ARG A 312 -2.03 -6.60 -9.10
CA ARG A 312 -3.07 -7.45 -9.73
C ARG A 312 -3.30 -7.06 -11.18
N VAL A 313 -3.49 -5.75 -11.47
CA VAL A 313 -3.76 -5.31 -12.85
C VAL A 313 -2.54 -5.54 -13.75
N ILE A 314 -1.34 -5.23 -13.25
CA ILE A 314 -0.12 -5.45 -14.06
C ILE A 314 0.04 -6.95 -14.38
N ARG A 315 -0.05 -7.80 -13.36
CA ARG A 315 0.19 -9.24 -13.56
C ARG A 315 -0.89 -9.90 -14.39
N ARG A 316 -2.15 -9.45 -14.25
CA ARG A 316 -3.23 -9.96 -15.09
C ARG A 316 -2.97 -9.59 -16.56
N ALA A 317 -2.53 -8.36 -16.82
CA ALA A 317 -2.17 -7.92 -18.16
C ALA A 317 -1.03 -8.77 -18.75
N LEU A 318 -0.04 -9.10 -17.92
CA LEU A 318 1.11 -9.91 -18.36
C LEU A 318 0.68 -11.32 -18.75
N ARG A 319 -0.23 -11.91 -17.99
CA ARG A 319 -0.76 -13.24 -18.32
C ARG A 319 -1.52 -13.20 -19.66
N HIS A 320 -2.31 -12.15 -19.89
CA HIS A 320 -3.00 -11.99 -21.16
C HIS A 320 -2.03 -11.72 -22.32
N GLY A 321 -0.91 -11.08 -22.02
CA GLY A 321 0.16 -10.92 -23.00
C GLY A 321 0.75 -12.25 -23.44
N ARG A 322 0.96 -13.18 -22.48
CA ARG A 322 1.41 -14.53 -22.80
C ARG A 322 0.43 -15.26 -23.73
N PHE A 323 -0.86 -15.06 -23.50
CA PHE A 323 -1.88 -15.64 -24.37
C PHE A 323 -1.81 -15.09 -25.81
N LEU A 324 -1.38 -13.86 -25.97
CA LEU A 324 -1.20 -13.25 -27.29
C LEU A 324 0.17 -13.58 -27.92
N GLY A 325 0.99 -14.38 -27.22
CA GLY A 325 2.33 -14.73 -27.70
C GLY A 325 3.43 -13.78 -27.31
N LEU A 326 3.17 -12.85 -26.40
CA LEU A 326 4.16 -11.87 -25.94
C LEU A 326 4.97 -12.46 -24.80
N ASP A 327 6.19 -12.91 -25.11
CA ASP A 327 7.09 -13.56 -24.14
C ASP A 327 8.20 -12.62 -23.63
N ARG A 328 8.22 -11.38 -24.10
CA ARG A 328 9.16 -10.34 -23.70
C ARG A 328 8.42 -9.20 -23.01
N PRO A 329 9.10 -8.37 -22.22
CA PRO A 329 8.44 -7.20 -21.65
C PRO A 329 7.78 -6.35 -22.72
N PHE A 330 6.51 -6.04 -22.54
CA PHE A 330 5.71 -5.32 -23.53
C PHE A 330 4.81 -4.24 -22.91
N LEU A 331 4.38 -4.44 -21.67
CA LEU A 331 3.37 -3.56 -21.04
C LEU A 331 3.89 -2.13 -20.93
N HIS A 332 5.17 -1.96 -20.65
CA HIS A 332 5.77 -0.61 -20.56
C HIS A 332 5.61 0.16 -21.87
N ARG A 333 5.60 -0.53 -23.01
CA ARG A 333 5.39 0.11 -24.34
C ARG A 333 3.92 0.45 -24.56
N VAL A 334 3.01 -0.38 -24.07
CA VAL A 334 1.57 -0.06 -24.11
C VAL A 334 1.30 1.17 -23.25
N VAL A 335 1.92 1.23 -22.07
CA VAL A 335 1.79 2.36 -21.15
C VAL A 335 2.34 3.65 -21.78
N GLU A 336 3.40 3.56 -22.59
CA GLU A 336 3.89 4.72 -23.37
C GLU A 336 2.79 5.29 -24.26
N ALA A 337 2.05 4.40 -24.95
CA ALA A 337 0.92 4.84 -25.77
C ALA A 337 -0.17 5.51 -24.94
N VAL A 338 -0.43 5.00 -23.73
CA VAL A 338 -1.39 5.62 -22.80
C VAL A 338 -0.95 7.04 -22.45
N MET A 339 0.32 7.19 -22.07
CA MET A 339 0.83 8.49 -21.64
C MET A 339 0.74 9.54 -22.75
N HIS A 340 1.08 9.16 -23.97
CA HIS A 340 0.97 10.08 -25.10
C HIS A 340 -0.48 10.41 -25.44
N ALA A 341 -1.37 9.44 -25.39
CA ALA A 341 -2.77 9.64 -25.74
C ALA A 341 -3.51 10.53 -24.72
N MET A 342 -3.10 10.50 -23.45
CA MET A 342 -3.80 11.18 -22.36
C MET A 342 -3.08 12.46 -21.89
N ALA A 343 -1.94 12.80 -22.50
CA ALA A 343 -1.11 13.92 -22.03
C ALA A 343 -1.78 15.29 -22.12
N ASP A 344 -2.71 15.48 -23.06
CA ASP A 344 -3.40 16.76 -23.23
C ASP A 344 -4.15 17.18 -21.98
N VAL A 345 -4.72 16.21 -21.26
CA VAL A 345 -5.51 16.45 -20.05
C VAL A 345 -4.69 16.16 -18.79
N TYR A 346 -3.78 15.21 -18.86
CA TYR A 346 -2.96 14.78 -17.73
C TYR A 346 -1.47 14.88 -18.12
N PRO A 347 -0.94 16.10 -18.23
CA PRO A 347 0.45 16.29 -18.67
C PRO A 347 1.48 15.66 -17.74
N GLU A 348 1.13 15.46 -16.48
CA GLU A 348 2.00 14.81 -15.50
C GLU A 348 2.39 13.38 -15.88
N LEU A 349 1.61 12.73 -16.75
CA LEU A 349 1.98 11.39 -17.25
C LEU A 349 3.29 11.44 -18.04
N LEU A 350 3.44 12.42 -18.94
CA LEU A 350 4.68 12.56 -19.70
C LEU A 350 5.82 13.11 -18.85
N GLU A 351 5.50 13.95 -17.85
CA GLU A 351 6.51 14.45 -16.91
C GLU A 351 7.13 13.32 -16.10
N ASN A 352 6.34 12.26 -15.79
CA ASN A 352 6.79 11.09 -15.05
C ASN A 352 7.04 9.88 -15.93
N ARG A 353 7.17 10.08 -17.23
CA ARG A 353 7.28 9.02 -18.24
C ARG A 353 8.34 7.96 -17.90
N THR A 354 9.55 8.38 -17.63
CA THR A 354 10.66 7.46 -17.35
C THR A 354 10.39 6.65 -16.10
N TYR A 355 9.88 7.30 -15.05
CA TYR A 355 9.57 6.64 -13.78
C TYR A 355 8.47 5.58 -13.97
N ILE A 356 7.37 5.96 -14.64
CA ILE A 356 6.23 5.04 -14.84
C ILE A 356 6.71 3.81 -15.63
N SER A 357 7.47 4.03 -16.70
CA SER A 357 7.98 2.94 -17.53
C SER A 357 8.91 2.01 -16.75
N ARG A 358 9.77 2.55 -15.91
CA ARG A 358 10.70 1.76 -15.09
C ARG A 358 9.97 0.89 -14.06
N VAL A 359 8.94 1.45 -13.41
CA VAL A 359 8.16 0.68 -12.43
C VAL A 359 7.46 -0.49 -13.12
N ILE A 360 6.83 -0.23 -14.26
CA ILE A 360 6.17 -1.28 -15.05
C ILE A 360 7.17 -2.35 -15.46
N LEU A 361 8.30 -1.94 -16.04
CA LEU A 361 9.32 -2.88 -16.53
C LEU A 361 9.90 -3.74 -15.40
N HIS A 362 10.15 -3.12 -14.25
CA HIS A 362 10.65 -3.85 -13.08
C HIS A 362 9.65 -4.93 -12.63
N GLU A 363 8.38 -4.59 -12.58
CA GLU A 363 7.33 -5.55 -12.18
C GLU A 363 7.18 -6.65 -13.25
N GLU A 364 7.28 -6.30 -14.54
CA GLU A 364 7.23 -7.28 -15.62
C GLU A 364 8.37 -8.29 -15.49
N GLU A 365 9.59 -7.81 -15.29
CA GLU A 365 10.79 -8.66 -15.17
C GLU A 365 10.67 -9.55 -13.93
N ARG A 366 10.23 -8.98 -12.82
CA ARG A 366 10.07 -9.71 -11.57
C ARG A 366 9.04 -10.84 -11.70
N PHE A 367 7.90 -10.57 -12.32
CA PHE A 367 6.84 -11.58 -12.47
C PHE A 367 7.20 -12.62 -13.54
N SER A 368 7.92 -12.24 -14.60
CA SER A 368 8.27 -13.18 -15.66
C SER A 368 9.13 -14.34 -15.14
N GLU A 369 9.90 -14.12 -14.07
CA GLU A 369 10.71 -15.16 -13.43
C GLU A 369 9.85 -16.29 -12.87
N THR A 370 8.68 -15.99 -12.35
CA THR A 370 7.79 -16.95 -11.71
C THR A 370 6.56 -17.32 -12.55
N LEU A 371 6.26 -16.49 -13.57
CA LEU A 371 5.04 -16.66 -14.35
C LEU A 371 4.96 -18.01 -15.06
N ASP A 372 6.02 -18.40 -15.75
CA ASP A 372 6.01 -19.65 -16.53
C ASP A 372 5.93 -20.88 -15.62
N HIS A 373 6.65 -20.85 -14.48
CA HIS A 373 6.61 -21.94 -13.50
C HIS A 373 5.22 -22.03 -12.85
N GLY A 374 4.65 -20.89 -12.49
CA GLY A 374 3.31 -20.83 -11.89
C GLY A 374 2.24 -21.31 -12.84
N LEU A 375 2.31 -20.90 -14.11
CA LEU A 375 1.35 -21.35 -15.12
C LEU A 375 1.42 -22.85 -15.33
N LYS A 376 2.64 -23.42 -15.37
CA LYS A 376 2.83 -24.86 -15.51
C LYS A 376 2.22 -25.60 -14.32
N LEU A 377 2.49 -25.14 -13.10
CA LEU A 377 1.91 -25.74 -11.90
C LEU A 377 0.38 -25.69 -11.94
N LEU A 378 -0.16 -24.51 -12.30
CA LEU A 378 -1.62 -24.34 -12.35
C LEU A 378 -2.25 -25.25 -13.40
N HIS A 379 -1.67 -25.31 -14.60
CA HIS A 379 -2.18 -26.21 -15.66
C HIS A 379 -2.18 -27.66 -15.18
N ASN A 380 -1.10 -28.13 -14.58
CA ASN A 380 -0.98 -29.49 -14.10
C ASN A 380 -2.01 -29.80 -13.01
N GLU A 381 -2.17 -28.90 -12.05
CA GLU A 381 -3.12 -29.08 -10.95
C GLU A 381 -4.57 -29.01 -11.42
N MET A 382 -4.88 -28.14 -12.38
CA MET A 382 -6.23 -28.08 -12.95
C MET A 382 -6.57 -29.35 -13.76
N ALA A 383 -5.59 -29.88 -14.49
CA ALA A 383 -5.76 -31.13 -15.21
C ALA A 383 -6.03 -32.29 -14.24
N ARG A 384 -5.28 -32.34 -13.14
CA ARG A 384 -5.46 -33.34 -12.08
C ARG A 384 -6.85 -33.23 -11.46
N LEU A 385 -7.31 -32.01 -11.16
CA LEU A 385 -8.63 -31.76 -10.58
C LEU A 385 -9.74 -32.20 -11.53
N GLN A 386 -9.59 -31.91 -12.82
CA GLN A 386 -10.57 -32.33 -13.83
C GLN A 386 -10.64 -33.86 -13.91
N ASP A 387 -9.49 -34.54 -13.88
CA ASP A 387 -9.43 -36.02 -13.93
C ASP A 387 -10.10 -36.65 -12.69
N GLU A 388 -10.04 -35.98 -11.56
CA GLU A 388 -10.69 -36.40 -10.32
C GLU A 388 -12.17 -36.03 -10.25
N GLY A 389 -12.69 -35.32 -11.26
CA GLY A 389 -14.06 -34.86 -11.30
C GLY A 389 -14.35 -33.63 -10.44
N ALA A 390 -13.32 -32.97 -9.90
CA ALA A 390 -13.50 -31.76 -9.14
C ALA A 390 -13.85 -30.58 -10.03
N ARG A 391 -14.71 -29.70 -9.54
CA ARG A 391 -15.14 -28.52 -10.31
C ARG A 391 -14.73 -27.19 -9.64
N THR A 392 -13.99 -27.28 -8.55
CA THR A 392 -13.56 -26.10 -7.79
C THR A 392 -12.06 -26.18 -7.56
N VAL A 393 -11.35 -25.08 -7.83
CA VAL A 393 -9.93 -24.93 -7.50
C VAL A 393 -9.84 -24.61 -6.01
N PRO A 394 -9.12 -25.43 -5.20
CA PRO A 394 -9.06 -25.19 -3.76
C PRO A 394 -8.40 -23.86 -3.41
N GLY A 395 -8.90 -23.20 -2.38
CA GLY A 395 -8.32 -21.94 -1.88
C GLY A 395 -6.87 -22.07 -1.46
N SER A 396 -6.47 -23.25 -0.97
CA SER A 396 -5.08 -23.53 -0.58
C SER A 396 -4.13 -23.50 -1.78
N LEU A 397 -4.55 -24.01 -2.93
CA LEU A 397 -3.75 -23.94 -4.16
C LEU A 397 -3.64 -22.49 -4.65
N VAL A 398 -4.75 -21.76 -4.62
CA VAL A 398 -4.77 -20.34 -5.02
C VAL A 398 -3.82 -19.54 -4.14
N PHE A 399 -3.84 -19.78 -2.82
CA PHE A 399 -2.95 -19.11 -1.88
C PHE A 399 -1.49 -19.47 -2.12
N LYS A 400 -1.18 -20.73 -2.41
CA LYS A 400 0.18 -21.16 -2.73
C LYS A 400 0.71 -20.44 -3.98
N LEU A 401 -0.13 -20.32 -5.01
CA LEU A 401 0.25 -19.60 -6.23
C LEU A 401 0.49 -18.12 -5.93
N TYR A 402 -0.34 -17.53 -5.09
CA TYR A 402 -0.15 -16.14 -4.64
C TYR A 402 1.13 -15.98 -3.85
N ASP A 403 1.31 -16.82 -2.81
CA ASP A 403 2.40 -16.66 -1.84
C ASP A 403 3.77 -17.00 -2.44
N THR A 404 3.85 -18.05 -3.24
CA THR A 404 5.12 -18.54 -3.79
C THR A 404 5.46 -17.95 -5.16
N TYR A 405 4.46 -17.83 -6.04
CA TYR A 405 4.69 -17.43 -7.44
C TYR A 405 4.21 -16.02 -7.75
N GLY A 406 3.57 -15.36 -6.79
CA GLY A 406 3.09 -13.99 -6.99
C GLY A 406 1.86 -13.90 -7.90
N PHE A 407 1.04 -14.96 -7.99
CA PHE A 407 -0.16 -14.98 -8.83
C PHE A 407 -1.34 -14.34 -8.11
N PRO A 408 -1.84 -13.20 -8.58
CA PRO A 408 -3.13 -12.72 -8.07
C PRO A 408 -4.22 -13.74 -8.36
N ILE A 409 -5.24 -13.78 -7.53
CA ILE A 409 -6.36 -14.70 -7.70
C ILE A 409 -7.02 -14.53 -9.08
N ASP A 410 -6.94 -13.35 -9.65
CA ASP A 410 -7.55 -13.03 -10.94
C ASP A 410 -7.02 -13.90 -12.07
N ILE A 411 -5.74 -14.25 -12.04
CA ILE A 411 -5.14 -15.15 -13.05
C ILE A 411 -5.76 -16.54 -12.94
N VAL A 412 -5.90 -17.03 -11.71
CA VAL A 412 -6.48 -18.35 -11.45
C VAL A 412 -7.96 -18.37 -11.87
N THR A 413 -8.70 -17.30 -11.54
CA THR A 413 -10.10 -17.16 -11.90
C THR A 413 -10.30 -17.16 -13.42
N ASP A 414 -9.46 -16.41 -14.14
CA ASP A 414 -9.53 -16.35 -15.60
C ASP A 414 -9.29 -17.72 -16.23
N MET A 415 -8.29 -18.46 -15.74
CA MET A 415 -7.97 -19.77 -16.28
C MET A 415 -9.02 -20.81 -15.90
N ALA A 416 -9.57 -20.75 -14.70
CA ALA A 416 -10.64 -21.64 -14.25
C ALA A 416 -11.90 -21.43 -15.11
N ARG A 417 -12.21 -20.19 -15.45
CA ARG A 417 -13.38 -19.84 -16.27
C ARG A 417 -13.35 -20.56 -17.63
N LYS A 418 -12.18 -20.64 -18.24
CA LYS A 418 -12.00 -21.31 -19.55
C LYS A 418 -12.30 -22.80 -19.47
N LEU A 419 -12.08 -23.42 -18.31
CA LEU A 419 -12.29 -24.86 -18.10
C LEU A 419 -13.63 -25.17 -17.43
N GLY A 420 -14.50 -24.18 -17.25
CA GLY A 420 -15.77 -24.34 -16.58
C GLY A 420 -15.65 -24.62 -15.09
N MET A 421 -14.53 -24.29 -14.49
CA MET A 421 -14.27 -24.50 -13.07
C MET A 421 -14.51 -23.22 -12.27
N GLN A 422 -14.77 -23.37 -10.99
CA GLN A 422 -14.91 -22.26 -10.05
C GLN A 422 -13.70 -22.23 -9.11
N VAL A 423 -13.53 -21.11 -8.40
CA VAL A 423 -12.43 -20.92 -7.45
C VAL A 423 -13.00 -20.78 -6.05
N ASP A 424 -12.37 -21.43 -5.06
CA ASP A 424 -12.76 -21.32 -3.65
C ASP A 424 -12.28 -19.98 -3.10
N GLN A 425 -13.04 -18.93 -3.38
CA GLN A 425 -12.72 -17.55 -2.94
C GLN A 425 -12.68 -17.45 -1.41
N THR A 426 -13.64 -18.11 -0.74
CA THR A 426 -13.74 -18.06 0.73
C THR A 426 -12.51 -18.65 1.39
N GLY A 427 -12.05 -19.81 0.92
CA GLY A 427 -10.84 -20.46 1.43
C GLY A 427 -9.60 -19.60 1.23
N PHE A 428 -9.49 -18.99 0.06
CA PHE A 428 -8.38 -18.08 -0.25
C PHE A 428 -8.40 -16.86 0.69
N ASP A 429 -9.57 -16.24 0.85
CA ASP A 429 -9.73 -15.05 1.69
C ASP A 429 -9.38 -15.34 3.16
N GLN A 430 -9.72 -16.52 3.66
CA GLN A 430 -9.38 -16.92 5.03
C GLN A 430 -7.87 -17.02 5.21
N LEU A 431 -7.17 -17.60 4.25
CA LEU A 431 -5.71 -17.74 4.31
C LEU A 431 -5.03 -16.37 4.20
N MET A 432 -5.56 -15.48 3.35
CA MET A 432 -5.07 -14.10 3.21
C MET A 432 -5.23 -13.33 4.53
N GLU A 433 -6.38 -13.50 5.20
CA GLU A 433 -6.64 -12.80 6.47
C GLU A 433 -5.71 -13.28 7.58
N ARG A 434 -5.43 -14.58 7.63
CA ARG A 434 -4.45 -15.13 8.58
C ARG A 434 -3.05 -14.50 8.37
N GLN A 435 -2.66 -14.36 7.12
CA GLN A 435 -1.37 -13.73 6.78
C GLN A 435 -1.36 -12.26 7.21
N ARG A 436 -2.45 -11.54 6.96
CA ARG A 436 -2.60 -10.12 7.36
C ARG A 436 -2.53 -9.96 8.87
N GLU A 437 -3.16 -10.86 9.63
CA GLU A 437 -3.14 -10.81 11.09
C GLU A 437 -1.73 -11.00 11.63
N GLN A 438 -0.96 -11.91 11.03
CA GLN A 438 0.43 -12.13 11.40
C GLN A 438 1.27 -10.87 11.15
N SER A 439 1.02 -10.20 10.02
CA SER A 439 1.71 -8.95 9.66
C SER A 439 1.32 -7.80 10.59
N ARG A 440 0.03 -7.69 10.94
CA ARG A 440 -0.47 -6.61 11.81
C ARG A 440 0.10 -6.68 13.23
N ARG A 441 0.40 -7.88 13.74
CA ARG A 441 0.98 -8.05 15.08
C ARG A 441 2.34 -7.35 15.18
N HIS A 442 2.99 -7.08 14.07
CA HIS A 442 4.30 -6.44 14.01
C HIS A 442 4.25 -4.96 13.60
N TRP A 443 3.05 -4.40 13.37
CA TRP A 443 2.89 -3.03 12.87
C TRP A 443 2.06 -2.16 13.81
N LYS A 444 2.61 -1.02 14.22
CA LYS A 444 1.89 0.00 14.99
C LYS A 444 1.70 1.22 14.11
N GLY A 445 0.56 1.31 13.45
CA GLY A 445 0.24 2.42 12.58
C GLY A 445 -0.44 3.58 13.28
N SER A 446 -0.36 4.75 12.71
CA SER A 446 -1.10 5.92 13.18
C SER A 446 -2.54 5.83 12.66
N GLY A 447 -3.50 5.74 13.57
CA GLY A 447 -4.92 5.77 13.22
C GLY A 447 -5.36 7.20 12.96
N GLU A 448 -6.06 7.43 11.86
CA GLU A 448 -6.68 8.73 11.60
C GLU A 448 -7.93 8.84 12.49
N ARG A 449 -8.07 10.00 13.15
CA ARG A 449 -9.21 10.27 14.02
C ARG A 449 -10.43 10.70 13.22
N GLU A 450 -11.58 10.13 13.53
CA GLU A 450 -12.84 10.64 13.02
C GLU A 450 -13.10 12.01 13.64
N ILE A 451 -13.62 12.92 12.83
CA ILE A 451 -13.99 14.25 13.32
C ILE A 451 -15.25 14.10 14.20
N SER A 452 -15.14 14.46 15.45
CA SER A 452 -16.25 14.33 16.39
C SER A 452 -17.39 15.28 16.05
N GLU A 453 -18.57 14.95 16.52
CA GLU A 453 -19.78 15.75 16.31
C GLU A 453 -19.63 17.18 16.84
N ALA A 454 -18.91 17.34 17.96
CA ALA A 454 -18.66 18.68 18.54
C ALA A 454 -17.92 19.58 17.55
N TYR A 455 -16.92 19.04 16.84
CA TYR A 455 -16.15 19.82 15.88
C TYR A 455 -16.97 20.15 14.63
N ARG A 456 -17.81 19.22 14.18
CA ARG A 456 -18.73 19.49 13.06
C ARG A 456 -19.67 20.63 13.41
N LYS A 457 -20.21 20.61 14.63
CA LYS A 457 -21.13 21.66 15.10
C LYS A 457 -20.44 23.03 15.08
N LEU A 458 -19.20 23.10 15.60
CA LEU A 458 -18.44 24.34 15.61
C LEU A 458 -18.17 24.84 14.18
N SER A 459 -17.82 23.94 13.27
CA SER A 459 -17.55 24.29 11.88
C SER A 459 -18.80 24.81 11.18
N VAL A 460 -19.94 24.16 11.39
CA VAL A 460 -21.21 24.56 10.80
C VAL A 460 -21.63 25.94 11.33
N GLU A 461 -21.38 26.24 12.61
CA GLU A 461 -21.68 27.54 13.23
C GLU A 461 -20.74 28.66 12.79
N GLY A 462 -19.71 28.32 11.98
CA GLY A 462 -18.78 29.29 11.44
C GLY A 462 -17.61 29.63 12.37
N VAL A 463 -17.38 28.79 13.40
CA VAL A 463 -16.24 28.98 14.31
C VAL A 463 -14.96 28.69 13.56
N ARG A 464 -14.02 29.62 13.60
CA ARG A 464 -12.72 29.51 12.94
C ARG A 464 -11.62 30.05 13.84
N THR A 465 -10.42 29.56 13.63
CA THR A 465 -9.22 30.06 14.33
C THR A 465 -8.33 30.75 13.31
N GLU A 466 -7.82 31.91 13.68
CA GLU A 466 -6.82 32.63 12.88
C GLU A 466 -5.43 32.19 13.35
N PHE A 467 -4.62 31.61 12.44
CA PHE A 467 -3.24 31.26 12.77
C PHE A 467 -2.34 32.47 12.57
N VAL A 468 -1.67 32.91 13.64
CA VAL A 468 -0.77 34.07 13.61
C VAL A 468 0.69 33.68 13.89
N GLY A 469 1.01 32.39 13.86
CA GLY A 469 2.28 31.83 14.31
C GLY A 469 3.44 31.94 13.33
N TYR A 470 3.24 32.42 12.10
CA TYR A 470 4.37 32.60 11.19
C TYR A 470 5.32 33.72 11.64
N ASP A 471 4.78 34.73 12.28
CA ASP A 471 5.57 35.91 12.65
C ASP A 471 5.64 36.17 14.16
N ARG A 472 4.99 35.38 14.98
CA ARG A 472 5.01 35.53 16.43
C ARG A 472 4.89 34.21 17.16
N LEU A 473 5.48 34.15 18.36
CA LEU A 473 5.46 32.97 19.22
C LEU A 473 4.52 33.12 20.41
N GLU A 474 3.95 34.30 20.57
CA GLU A 474 3.08 34.62 21.71
C GLU A 474 1.93 35.49 21.22
N THR A 475 0.72 35.24 21.72
CA THR A 475 -0.42 36.09 21.43
C THR A 475 -1.46 36.00 22.52
N GLU A 476 -2.17 37.12 22.72
CA GLU A 476 -3.37 37.15 23.56
C GLU A 476 -4.54 36.68 22.70
N SER A 477 -5.38 35.81 23.26
CA SER A 477 -6.51 35.27 22.53
C SER A 477 -7.68 35.01 23.46
N ARG A 478 -8.81 34.68 22.90
CA ARG A 478 -10.03 34.38 23.63
C ARG A 478 -10.44 32.94 23.38
N VAL A 479 -10.79 32.22 24.45
CA VAL A 479 -11.25 30.84 24.34
C VAL A 479 -12.65 30.85 23.72
N THR A 480 -12.80 30.14 22.59
CA THR A 480 -14.08 30.02 21.88
C THR A 480 -14.88 28.83 22.37
N ALA A 481 -14.19 27.69 22.62
CA ALA A 481 -14.87 26.45 23.02
C ALA A 481 -13.90 25.54 23.78
N LEU A 482 -14.47 24.69 24.63
CA LEU A 482 -13.77 23.61 25.32
C LEU A 482 -14.45 22.30 24.98
N ILE A 483 -13.67 21.28 24.65
CA ILE A 483 -14.18 19.95 24.34
C ILE A 483 -13.46 18.95 25.25
N GLN A 484 -14.22 18.15 25.98
CA GLN A 484 -13.69 17.12 26.84
C GLN A 484 -14.42 15.81 26.55
N ASP A 485 -13.66 14.76 26.27
CA ASP A 485 -14.20 13.44 25.89
C ASP A 485 -15.21 13.52 24.74
N GLY A 486 -14.91 14.39 23.75
CA GLY A 486 -15.70 14.52 22.53
C GLY A 486 -16.94 15.41 22.65
N MET A 487 -17.17 16.01 23.83
CA MET A 487 -18.35 16.83 24.09
C MET A 487 -17.96 18.24 24.52
N LEU A 488 -18.77 19.22 24.09
CA LEU A 488 -18.59 20.60 24.52
C LEU A 488 -18.86 20.72 26.01
N VAL A 489 -17.97 21.43 26.70
CA VAL A 489 -18.10 21.67 28.14
C VAL A 489 -17.97 23.17 28.43
N ASP A 490 -18.52 23.61 29.56
CA ASP A 490 -18.53 25.02 29.97
C ASP A 490 -17.38 25.38 30.90
N ALA A 491 -16.63 24.40 31.41
CA ALA A 491 -15.48 24.65 32.30
C ALA A 491 -14.58 23.43 32.35
N ALA A 492 -13.30 23.66 32.62
CA ALA A 492 -12.30 22.61 32.83
C ALA A 492 -11.39 23.06 33.97
N GLY A 493 -11.18 22.17 34.95
CA GLY A 493 -10.41 22.44 36.16
C GLY A 493 -9.05 21.73 36.20
N PRO A 494 -8.29 21.93 37.29
CA PRO A 494 -6.96 21.38 37.45
C PRO A 494 -6.92 19.86 37.30
N GLY A 495 -5.89 19.34 36.65
CA GLY A 495 -5.70 17.90 36.45
C GLY A 495 -6.43 17.33 35.25
N SER A 496 -7.32 18.11 34.63
CA SER A 496 -8.04 17.63 33.44
C SER A 496 -7.25 17.94 32.15
N THR A 497 -7.45 17.08 31.17
CA THR A 497 -6.95 17.31 29.81
C THR A 497 -8.15 17.65 28.93
N VAL A 498 -8.09 18.78 28.26
CA VAL A 498 -9.21 19.33 27.51
C VAL A 498 -8.70 19.84 26.16
N GLU A 499 -9.57 19.81 25.16
CA GLU A 499 -9.28 20.40 23.86
C GLU A 499 -9.82 21.82 23.84
N VAL A 500 -8.96 22.77 23.47
CA VAL A 500 -9.28 24.22 23.52
C VAL A 500 -9.26 24.77 22.11
N VAL A 501 -10.33 25.48 21.76
CA VAL A 501 -10.42 26.24 20.52
C VAL A 501 -10.38 27.73 20.89
N VAL A 502 -9.57 28.50 20.18
CA VAL A 502 -9.36 29.94 20.45
C VAL A 502 -9.61 30.74 19.18
N GLU A 503 -9.78 32.08 19.34
CA GLU A 503 -9.98 32.98 18.19
C GLU A 503 -8.72 33.10 17.34
N ARG A 504 -7.54 33.21 18.01
CA ARG A 504 -6.25 33.34 17.34
C ARG A 504 -5.23 32.49 18.08
N THR A 505 -4.30 31.90 17.33
CA THR A 505 -3.29 31.04 17.93
C THR A 505 -1.92 31.23 17.25
N PRO A 506 -0.83 31.25 18.04
CA PRO A 506 0.51 31.21 17.48
C PRO A 506 0.98 29.77 17.28
N PHE A 507 0.20 28.75 17.74
CA PHE A 507 0.55 27.34 17.69
C PHE A 507 0.30 26.78 16.30
N TYR A 508 1.35 26.23 15.68
CA TYR A 508 1.19 25.52 14.41
C TYR A 508 0.39 24.24 14.64
N GLY A 509 -0.67 24.03 13.88
CA GLY A 509 -1.46 22.79 13.93
C GLY A 509 -0.87 21.76 13.00
N GLU A 510 -0.78 20.53 13.46
CA GLU A 510 -0.17 19.43 12.70
C GLU A 510 -0.73 19.39 11.29
N SER A 511 0.15 19.47 10.31
CA SER A 511 -0.24 19.51 8.90
C SER A 511 1.00 19.30 8.04
N GLY A 512 0.83 18.68 6.87
CA GLY A 512 1.91 18.52 5.91
C GLY A 512 3.12 17.77 6.45
N GLY A 513 2.92 16.92 7.44
CA GLY A 513 3.99 16.15 8.06
C GLY A 513 4.66 16.85 9.23
N GLN A 514 4.44 18.16 9.42
CA GLN A 514 5.02 18.87 10.55
C GLN A 514 4.14 18.69 11.78
N VAL A 515 4.74 18.27 12.91
CA VAL A 515 4.01 18.07 14.17
C VAL A 515 3.48 19.38 14.71
N GLY A 516 2.40 19.31 15.46
CA GLY A 516 1.83 20.47 16.13
C GLY A 516 2.75 21.04 17.20
N ASP A 517 2.68 22.36 17.38
CA ASP A 517 3.47 23.04 18.41
C ASP A 517 3.01 22.66 19.81
N LYS A 518 3.92 22.79 20.75
CA LYS A 518 3.69 22.67 22.18
C LYS A 518 4.06 24.00 22.87
N GLY A 519 3.57 24.17 24.06
CA GLY A 519 3.87 25.38 24.82
C GLY A 519 3.02 25.53 26.05
N ILE A 520 2.67 26.75 26.38
CA ILE A 520 1.88 27.04 27.58
C ILE A 520 0.70 27.97 27.28
N LEU A 521 -0.32 27.84 28.11
CA LEU A 521 -1.52 28.69 28.09
C LEU A 521 -1.65 29.31 29.49
N GLU A 522 -1.69 30.62 29.56
CA GLU A 522 -1.82 31.36 30.80
C GLU A 522 -3.04 32.27 30.72
N GLY A 523 -3.74 32.41 31.83
CA GLY A 523 -4.86 33.33 31.94
C GLY A 523 -4.97 33.83 33.37
N SER A 524 -6.02 34.62 33.66
CA SER A 524 -6.27 35.12 34.99
C SER A 524 -6.57 33.94 35.93
N GLY A 525 -5.58 33.56 36.72
CA GLY A 525 -5.69 32.46 37.66
C GLY A 525 -5.57 31.08 37.03
N VAL A 526 -5.22 30.97 35.74
CA VAL A 526 -5.10 29.70 35.02
C VAL A 526 -3.67 29.54 34.53
N SER A 527 -3.11 28.35 34.73
CA SER A 527 -1.87 27.96 34.06
C SER A 527 -2.03 26.53 33.52
N ALA A 528 -1.59 26.31 32.29
CA ALA A 528 -1.77 25.03 31.62
C ALA A 528 -0.66 24.78 30.62
N VAL A 529 -0.48 23.50 30.26
CA VAL A 529 0.50 23.06 29.28
C VAL A 529 -0.23 22.65 28.02
N VAL A 530 0.19 23.20 26.86
CA VAL A 530 -0.29 22.79 25.56
C VAL A 530 0.59 21.64 25.11
N GLU A 531 0.00 20.43 25.07
CA GLU A 531 0.74 19.20 24.75
C GLU A 531 0.78 18.89 23.27
N ASP A 532 -0.19 19.39 22.52
CA ASP A 532 -0.28 19.15 21.07
C ASP A 532 -1.25 20.16 20.46
N THR A 533 -1.09 20.39 19.16
CA THR A 533 -2.00 21.25 18.38
C THR A 533 -2.32 20.56 17.08
N GLN A 534 -3.63 20.45 16.79
CA GLN A 534 -4.13 19.82 15.58
C GLN A 534 -4.90 20.84 14.76
N ARG A 535 -4.75 20.78 13.45
CA ARG A 535 -5.56 21.57 12.53
C ARG A 535 -6.63 20.65 11.94
N LEU A 536 -7.89 21.05 12.14
CA LEU A 536 -9.02 20.30 11.58
C LEU A 536 -9.57 21.05 10.35
N PRO A 537 -10.30 20.36 9.48
CA PRO A 537 -10.93 21.03 8.33
C PRO A 537 -11.81 22.21 8.75
N GLY A 538 -11.88 23.24 7.91
CA GLY A 538 -12.65 24.45 8.20
C GLY A 538 -11.89 25.47 9.04
N ASP A 539 -10.56 25.36 9.05
CA ASP A 539 -9.67 26.32 9.76
C ASP A 539 -9.94 26.35 11.26
N LEU A 540 -10.09 25.17 11.84
CA LEU A 540 -10.30 25.00 13.27
C LEU A 540 -9.01 24.42 13.88
N TRP A 541 -8.36 25.21 14.75
CA TRP A 541 -7.16 24.76 15.48
C TRP A 541 -7.58 24.26 16.86
N VAL A 542 -7.16 23.04 17.19
CA VAL A 542 -7.55 22.38 18.44
C VAL A 542 -6.27 22.11 19.25
N HIS A 543 -6.23 22.66 20.46
CA HIS A 543 -5.07 22.53 21.36
C HIS A 543 -5.41 21.52 22.44
N THR A 544 -4.60 20.47 22.58
CA THR A 544 -4.70 19.53 23.69
C THR A 544 -4.00 20.16 24.89
N VAL A 545 -4.77 20.50 25.89
CA VAL A 545 -4.30 21.31 27.02
C VAL A 545 -4.49 20.53 28.33
N ARG A 546 -3.42 20.43 29.11
CA ARG A 546 -3.48 19.85 30.47
C ARG A 546 -3.44 21.01 31.45
N ILE A 547 -4.54 21.18 32.19
CA ILE A 547 -4.67 22.29 33.12
C ILE A 547 -3.93 21.96 34.43
N GLU A 548 -3.02 22.81 34.84
CA GLU A 548 -2.22 22.63 36.05
C GLU A 548 -2.84 23.37 37.24
N ASN A 549 -3.25 24.60 37.03
CA ASN A 549 -3.86 25.42 38.08
C ASN A 549 -5.02 26.24 37.52
N GLY A 550 -6.04 26.45 38.35
CA GLY A 550 -7.18 27.29 37.98
C GLY A 550 -8.23 26.57 37.14
N GLU A 551 -9.20 27.35 36.71
CA GLU A 551 -10.31 26.85 35.88
C GLU A 551 -10.40 27.66 34.59
N LEU A 552 -10.56 26.95 33.47
CA LEU A 552 -10.67 27.58 32.14
C LEU A 552 -12.14 27.47 31.68
N ARG A 553 -12.65 28.57 31.11
CA ARG A 553 -14.03 28.65 30.60
C ARG A 553 -14.05 29.30 29.23
N PRO A 554 -15.03 28.95 28.36
CA PRO A 554 -15.22 29.66 27.11
C PRO A 554 -15.44 31.17 27.40
N GLY A 555 -14.85 32.02 26.59
CA GLY A 555 -14.88 33.46 26.76
C GLY A 555 -13.69 34.03 27.55
N ASP A 556 -12.91 33.17 28.22
CA ASP A 556 -11.73 33.65 28.96
C ASP A 556 -10.69 34.19 28.01
N THR A 557 -10.02 35.25 28.45
CA THR A 557 -8.85 35.82 27.75
C THR A 557 -7.61 35.10 28.26
N VAL A 558 -6.79 34.60 27.36
CA VAL A 558 -5.59 33.85 27.66
C VAL A 558 -4.40 34.33 26.84
N ILE A 559 -3.20 34.06 27.33
CA ILE A 559 -1.95 34.29 26.61
C ILE A 559 -1.42 32.92 26.21
N LEU A 560 -1.17 32.74 24.92
CA LEU A 560 -0.66 31.50 24.35
C LEU A 560 0.83 31.71 24.00
N LYS A 561 1.69 30.83 24.49
CA LYS A 561 3.14 30.92 24.25
C LYS A 561 3.68 29.61 23.69
N VAL A 562 4.21 29.66 22.49
CA VAL A 562 4.82 28.51 21.84
C VAL A 562 6.18 28.21 22.49
N ASP A 563 6.52 26.93 22.65
CA ASP A 563 7.87 26.52 23.05
C ASP A 563 8.83 26.91 21.92
N ALA A 564 9.58 27.99 22.15
CA ALA A 564 10.42 28.62 21.13
C ALA A 564 11.53 27.70 20.62
N GLN A 565 12.14 26.92 21.53
CA GLN A 565 13.23 26.02 21.13
C GLN A 565 12.71 24.86 20.28
N SER A 566 11.59 24.25 20.67
CA SER A 566 10.98 23.17 19.91
C SER A 566 10.53 23.62 18.51
N ARG A 567 9.92 24.83 18.43
CA ARG A 567 9.52 25.40 17.14
C ARG A 567 10.74 25.62 16.24
N LYS A 568 11.82 26.15 16.82
CA LYS A 568 13.04 26.42 16.08
C LYS A 568 13.63 25.11 15.55
N ASP A 569 13.75 24.10 16.40
CA ASP A 569 14.28 22.78 15.98
C ASP A 569 13.42 22.17 14.88
N THR A 570 12.10 22.30 15.00
CA THR A 570 11.17 21.80 13.99
C THR A 570 11.38 22.54 12.66
N ALA A 571 11.54 23.86 12.70
CA ALA A 571 11.77 24.66 11.50
C ALA A 571 13.08 24.27 10.79
N LEU A 572 14.16 23.98 11.54
CA LEU A 572 15.40 23.47 10.95
C LEU A 572 15.13 22.19 10.17
N ASN A 573 14.40 21.27 10.78
CA ASN A 573 14.08 19.98 10.16
C ASN A 573 13.16 20.15 8.95
N HIS A 574 12.23 21.09 8.99
CA HIS A 574 11.33 21.32 7.87
C HIS A 574 12.07 21.88 6.66
N THR A 575 12.91 22.87 6.88
CA THR A 575 13.71 23.45 5.80
C THR A 575 14.66 22.39 5.23
N ALA A 576 15.28 21.58 6.10
CA ALA A 576 16.14 20.48 5.66
C ALA A 576 15.37 19.44 4.82
N THR A 577 14.10 19.21 5.13
CA THR A 577 13.27 18.27 4.37
C THR A 577 13.11 18.76 2.92
N HIS A 578 12.89 20.08 2.72
CA HIS A 578 12.80 20.64 1.37
C HIS A 578 14.11 20.48 0.62
N ILE A 579 15.23 20.74 1.29
CA ILE A 579 16.55 20.58 0.68
C ILE A 579 16.78 19.11 0.31
N LEU A 580 16.47 18.21 1.23
CA LEU A 580 16.59 16.75 1.00
C LEU A 580 15.76 16.31 -0.22
N HIS A 581 14.54 16.79 -0.32
CA HIS A 581 13.65 16.43 -1.44
C HIS A 581 14.29 16.82 -2.77
N ARG A 582 14.80 18.04 -2.88
CA ARG A 582 15.47 18.52 -4.09
C ARG A 582 16.71 17.70 -4.41
N VAL A 583 17.55 17.42 -3.39
CA VAL A 583 18.77 16.63 -3.58
C VAL A 583 18.45 15.19 -3.99
N LEU A 584 17.43 14.58 -3.40
CA LEU A 584 16.99 13.23 -3.79
C LEU A 584 16.61 13.19 -5.27
N ARG A 585 15.89 14.20 -5.75
CA ARG A 585 15.53 14.29 -7.16
C ARG A 585 16.76 14.45 -8.06
N ASP A 586 17.72 15.24 -7.61
CA ASP A 586 18.97 15.45 -8.37
C ASP A 586 19.82 14.18 -8.45
N VAL A 587 19.89 13.41 -7.37
CA VAL A 587 20.76 12.22 -7.28
C VAL A 587 20.06 10.97 -7.82
N LEU A 588 18.80 10.75 -7.44
CA LEU A 588 18.06 9.51 -7.79
C LEU A 588 17.20 9.64 -9.02
N GLY A 589 16.72 10.84 -9.33
CA GLY A 589 15.88 11.08 -10.50
C GLY A 589 14.58 11.80 -10.19
N ASP A 590 13.95 12.33 -11.23
CA ASP A 590 12.72 13.12 -11.11
C ASP A 590 11.50 12.30 -10.67
N HIS A 591 11.62 10.98 -10.67
CA HIS A 591 10.57 10.10 -10.18
C HIS A 591 10.35 10.21 -8.68
N VAL A 592 11.33 10.75 -7.93
CA VAL A 592 11.23 10.88 -6.48
C VAL A 592 10.10 11.85 -6.13
N LYS A 593 9.13 11.35 -5.36
CA LYS A 593 8.00 12.14 -4.86
C LYS A 593 7.79 11.81 -3.40
N GLN A 594 7.33 12.80 -2.65
CA GLN A 594 7.00 12.58 -1.25
C GLN A 594 5.84 11.59 -1.12
N ALA A 595 6.06 10.50 -0.39
CA ALA A 595 5.01 9.54 -0.05
C ALA A 595 4.53 9.75 1.38
N GLY A 596 5.34 10.41 2.21
CA GLY A 596 5.01 10.75 3.57
C GLY A 596 6.13 11.58 4.17
N SER A 597 5.85 12.21 5.29
CA SER A 597 6.83 13.07 5.95
C SER A 597 6.51 13.19 7.44
N LEU A 598 7.55 13.27 8.25
CA LEU A 598 7.42 13.63 9.65
C LEU A 598 8.50 14.65 9.95
N VAL A 599 8.08 15.81 10.43
CA VAL A 599 8.99 16.90 10.82
C VAL A 599 8.70 17.19 12.29
N ALA A 600 9.66 16.85 13.13
CA ALA A 600 9.54 17.00 14.59
C ALA A 600 10.78 17.74 15.12
N PRO A 601 10.76 18.19 16.38
CA PRO A 601 11.96 18.87 16.92
C PRO A 601 13.20 17.98 16.93
N GLU A 602 13.03 16.67 17.18
CA GLU A 602 14.16 15.74 17.36
C GLU A 602 14.73 15.22 16.05
N ARG A 603 13.91 15.14 15.01
CA ARG A 603 14.31 14.49 13.75
C ARG A 603 13.36 14.81 12.62
N LEU A 604 13.81 14.49 11.43
CA LEU A 604 12.92 14.45 10.27
C LEU A 604 12.90 13.03 9.71
N ARG A 605 11.79 12.70 9.10
CA ARG A 605 11.60 11.44 8.40
C ARG A 605 10.95 11.76 7.05
N PHE A 606 11.56 11.27 5.99
CA PHE A 606 11.06 11.55 4.65
C PHE A 606 10.86 10.23 3.91
N ASP A 607 9.62 9.95 3.54
CA ASP A 607 9.25 8.76 2.77
C ASP A 607 9.05 9.18 1.32
N PHE A 608 9.66 8.46 0.41
CA PHE A 608 9.65 8.86 -0.99
C PHE A 608 9.61 7.66 -1.92
N THR A 609 9.11 7.90 -3.12
CA THR A 609 8.99 6.86 -4.14
C THR A 609 10.35 6.60 -4.77
N HIS A 610 10.80 5.36 -4.66
CA HIS A 610 12.02 4.91 -5.33
C HIS A 610 11.99 3.38 -5.39
N PHE A 611 12.42 2.82 -6.50
CA PHE A 611 12.23 1.40 -6.82
C PHE A 611 13.31 0.47 -6.25
N ALA A 612 14.33 0.99 -5.61
CA ALA A 612 15.44 0.20 -5.08
C ALA A 612 15.98 0.82 -3.79
N ALA A 613 16.70 0.04 -2.99
CA ALA A 613 17.40 0.57 -1.83
C ALA A 613 18.40 1.63 -2.27
N VAL A 614 18.49 2.71 -1.51
CA VAL A 614 19.48 3.76 -1.79
C VAL A 614 20.85 3.20 -1.39
N THR A 615 21.80 3.23 -2.31
CA THR A 615 23.13 2.66 -2.04
C THR A 615 23.90 3.51 -1.04
N PRO A 616 24.87 2.92 -0.33
CA PRO A 616 25.72 3.74 0.56
C PRO A 616 26.40 4.92 -0.14
N GLU A 617 26.82 4.71 -1.39
CA GLU A 617 27.44 5.76 -2.19
C GLU A 617 26.45 6.90 -2.49
N GLU A 618 25.22 6.53 -2.82
CA GLU A 618 24.15 7.52 -3.06
C GLU A 618 23.80 8.26 -1.78
N LEU A 619 23.72 7.56 -0.65
CA LEU A 619 23.43 8.19 0.65
C LEU A 619 24.51 9.19 1.03
N HIS A 620 25.78 8.84 0.78
CA HIS A 620 26.89 9.74 1.03
C HIS A 620 26.79 11.00 0.16
N GLU A 621 26.48 10.83 -1.12
CA GLU A 621 26.33 11.94 -2.06
C GLU A 621 25.16 12.85 -1.65
N ILE A 622 24.03 12.23 -1.26
CA ILE A 622 22.84 12.99 -0.81
C ILE A 622 23.18 13.83 0.42
N GLU A 623 23.78 13.18 1.43
CA GLU A 623 24.14 13.87 2.67
C GLU A 623 25.13 15.03 2.39
N TRP A 624 26.11 14.78 1.53
CA TRP A 624 27.09 15.78 1.15
C TRP A 624 26.41 16.99 0.49
N ARG A 625 25.53 16.73 -0.51
CA ARG A 625 24.85 17.82 -1.23
C ARG A 625 23.91 18.62 -0.36
N VAL A 626 23.22 17.95 0.59
CA VAL A 626 22.33 18.67 1.53
C VAL A 626 23.18 19.63 2.37
N ASN A 627 24.30 19.15 2.88
CA ASN A 627 25.19 19.99 3.70
C ASN A 627 25.81 21.12 2.87
N GLN A 628 26.09 20.91 1.58
CA GLN A 628 26.57 21.96 0.69
C GLN A 628 25.53 23.08 0.57
N ALA A 629 24.26 22.71 0.39
CA ALA A 629 23.15 23.66 0.31
C ALA A 629 23.01 24.47 1.61
N ILE A 630 23.20 23.80 2.74
CA ILE A 630 23.17 24.44 4.05
C ILE A 630 24.30 25.50 4.13
N LEU A 631 25.51 25.11 3.73
CA LEU A 631 26.69 25.98 3.77
C LEU A 631 26.57 27.20 2.83
N GLU A 632 25.79 27.05 1.73
CA GLU A 632 25.57 28.18 0.81
C GLU A 632 24.76 29.31 1.45
N ASN A 633 24.07 29.00 2.55
CA ASN A 633 23.34 30.00 3.34
C ASN A 633 22.35 30.82 2.52
N ARG A 634 21.59 30.12 1.68
CA ARG A 634 20.60 30.75 0.78
C ARG A 634 19.42 31.31 1.58
N PRO A 635 18.95 32.51 1.27
CA PRO A 635 17.76 33.04 1.95
C PRO A 635 16.51 32.31 1.52
N LEU A 636 15.57 32.16 2.46
CA LEU A 636 14.24 31.63 2.17
C LEU A 636 13.29 32.81 1.99
N ARG A 637 12.43 32.71 0.99
CA ARG A 637 11.40 33.72 0.70
C ARG A 637 10.05 33.02 0.65
N VAL A 638 9.06 33.65 1.26
CA VAL A 638 7.69 33.13 1.27
C VAL A 638 6.81 34.08 0.48
N HIS A 639 6.09 33.52 -0.50
CA HIS A 639 5.17 34.28 -1.35
C HIS A 639 3.77 33.69 -1.22
N VAL A 640 2.77 34.57 -1.11
CA VAL A 640 1.36 34.12 -1.12
C VAL A 640 0.79 34.51 -2.48
N MET A 641 0.27 33.52 -3.22
CA MET A 641 -0.20 33.74 -4.58
C MET A 641 -1.27 32.71 -4.96
N ALA A 642 -1.88 32.89 -6.15
CA ALA A 642 -2.84 31.92 -6.68
C ALA A 642 -2.14 30.59 -6.99
N PHE A 643 -2.84 29.48 -6.78
CA PHE A 643 -2.30 28.13 -7.03
C PHE A 643 -1.75 28.01 -8.45
N ASP A 644 -2.52 28.43 -9.45
CA ASP A 644 -2.08 28.32 -10.86
C ASP A 644 -0.84 29.15 -11.13
N GLU A 645 -0.72 30.32 -10.53
CA GLU A 645 0.45 31.18 -10.66
C GLU A 645 1.66 30.50 -10.05
N ALA A 646 1.52 29.89 -8.86
CA ALA A 646 2.61 29.18 -8.20
C ALA A 646 3.12 28.02 -9.06
N ILE A 647 2.21 27.21 -9.63
CA ILE A 647 2.59 26.08 -10.50
C ILE A 647 3.33 26.57 -11.73
N ARG A 648 2.94 27.72 -12.31
CA ARG A 648 3.62 28.29 -13.47
C ARG A 648 5.06 28.69 -13.17
N THR A 649 5.39 29.00 -11.93
CA THR A 649 6.76 29.34 -11.54
C THR A 649 7.64 28.10 -11.37
N GLY A 650 7.08 26.90 -11.52
CA GLY A 650 7.81 25.65 -11.36
C GLY A 650 7.75 25.10 -9.95
N ALA A 651 6.85 25.60 -9.11
CA ALA A 651 6.69 25.13 -7.73
C ALA A 651 6.15 23.70 -7.70
N MET A 652 6.66 22.91 -6.77
CA MET A 652 6.19 21.54 -6.54
C MET A 652 5.07 21.53 -5.52
N ALA A 653 3.97 20.84 -5.86
CA ALA A 653 2.88 20.61 -4.92
C ALA A 653 3.10 19.26 -4.24
N LEU A 654 2.96 19.24 -2.91
CA LEU A 654 3.13 18.01 -2.13
C LEU A 654 1.80 17.25 -2.05
N PHE A 655 1.87 15.93 -2.03
CA PHE A 655 0.68 15.06 -2.13
C PHE A 655 -0.29 15.20 -0.96
N GLU A 656 0.19 15.47 0.23
CA GLU A 656 -0.62 15.43 1.44
C GLU A 656 -1.32 16.75 1.80
N GLU A 657 -1.10 17.80 1.03
CA GLU A 657 -1.71 19.10 1.33
C GLU A 657 -2.84 19.43 0.36
N LYS A 658 -3.94 19.88 0.91
CA LYS A 658 -5.03 20.42 0.12
C LYS A 658 -4.76 21.91 -0.11
N TYR A 659 -4.79 22.30 -1.35
CA TYR A 659 -4.49 23.68 -1.72
C TYR A 659 -5.77 24.42 -2.06
N GLY A 660 -5.98 25.55 -1.42
CA GLY A 660 -7.05 26.48 -1.76
C GLY A 660 -6.68 27.28 -3.02
N GLU A 661 -7.46 28.29 -3.32
CA GLU A 661 -7.18 29.17 -4.45
C GLU A 661 -5.88 29.94 -4.25
N THR A 662 -5.59 30.29 -2.99
CA THR A 662 -4.36 31.01 -2.60
C THR A 662 -3.44 30.02 -1.87
N VAL A 663 -2.18 30.01 -2.25
CA VAL A 663 -1.19 29.10 -1.67
C VAL A 663 0.04 29.85 -1.17
N ARG A 664 0.76 29.21 -0.27
CA ARG A 664 2.00 29.73 0.29
C ARG A 664 3.16 29.02 -0.41
N LEU A 665 3.95 29.77 -1.16
CA LEU A 665 5.13 29.27 -1.88
C LEU A 665 6.36 29.54 -1.04
N VAL A 666 7.09 28.49 -0.67
CA VAL A 666 8.35 28.60 0.05
C VAL A 666 9.47 28.38 -0.96
N GLU A 667 10.27 29.39 -1.16
CA GLU A 667 11.40 29.36 -2.08
C GLU A 667 12.71 29.42 -1.32
N ILE A 668 13.59 28.43 -1.55
CA ILE A 668 14.98 28.52 -1.16
C ILE A 668 15.68 29.09 -2.38
N LEU A 669 16.17 30.32 -2.28
CA LEU A 669 16.57 31.12 -3.45
C LEU A 669 17.49 30.37 -4.40
N ASP A 670 17.06 30.28 -5.67
CA ASP A 670 17.79 29.60 -6.76
C ASP A 670 18.09 28.12 -6.47
N PHE A 671 17.29 27.49 -5.60
CA PHE A 671 17.49 26.09 -5.26
C PHE A 671 16.20 25.29 -5.35
N SER A 672 15.15 25.66 -4.64
CA SER A 672 13.88 24.93 -4.68
C SER A 672 12.69 25.85 -4.48
N LYS A 673 11.52 25.41 -4.99
CA LYS A 673 10.23 26.08 -4.81
C LYS A 673 9.21 25.01 -4.49
N GLU A 674 8.59 25.09 -3.32
CA GLU A 674 7.56 24.13 -2.93
C GLU A 674 6.39 24.86 -2.28
N LEU A 675 5.18 24.32 -2.52
CA LEU A 675 3.98 24.79 -1.83
C LEU A 675 4.00 24.20 -0.42
N CYS A 676 4.00 25.04 0.60
CA CYS A 676 4.17 24.54 1.96
C CYS A 676 3.59 25.51 3.00
N GLY A 677 2.75 24.98 3.89
CA GLY A 677 2.20 25.75 5.00
C GLY A 677 3.02 25.69 6.28
N GLY A 678 4.13 24.96 6.28
CA GLY A 678 4.96 24.75 7.48
C GLY A 678 5.80 25.93 7.89
N THR A 679 6.48 25.78 9.02
CA THR A 679 7.39 26.81 9.55
C THR A 679 8.82 26.53 9.07
N HIS A 680 9.55 27.60 8.76
CA HIS A 680 10.87 27.49 8.15
C HIS A 680 11.87 28.45 8.76
N THR A 681 13.15 28.18 8.50
CA THR A 681 14.24 29.06 8.87
C THR A 681 14.28 30.28 7.93
N GLU A 682 15.01 31.30 8.31
CA GLU A 682 15.20 32.45 7.43
C GLU A 682 16.24 32.18 6.34
N ARG A 683 17.24 31.34 6.64
CA ARG A 683 18.31 31.02 5.71
C ARG A 683 18.66 29.52 5.86
N SER A 684 19.16 28.92 4.79
CA SER A 684 19.54 27.49 4.80
C SER A 684 20.67 27.25 5.81
N GLY A 685 21.56 28.20 6.02
CA GLY A 685 22.67 28.07 6.96
C GLY A 685 22.23 27.93 8.42
N ASP A 686 21.03 28.39 8.76
CA ASP A 686 20.47 28.25 10.12
C ASP A 686 20.35 26.79 10.55
N ILE A 687 20.25 25.86 9.59
CA ILE A 687 20.14 24.42 9.86
C ILE A 687 21.39 23.90 10.58
N GLY A 688 22.56 24.46 10.26
CA GLY A 688 23.83 24.06 10.85
C GLY A 688 24.43 22.85 10.13
N SER A 689 23.95 21.68 10.42
CA SER A 689 24.36 20.45 9.71
C SER A 689 23.23 19.44 9.63
N PHE A 690 23.41 18.48 8.73
CA PHE A 690 22.43 17.45 8.42
C PHE A 690 23.14 16.11 8.38
N VAL A 691 22.58 15.09 9.05
CA VAL A 691 23.14 13.75 9.03
C VAL A 691 22.01 12.74 8.83
N ILE A 692 22.20 11.82 7.88
CA ILE A 692 21.29 10.71 7.65
C ILE A 692 21.63 9.62 8.66
N VAL A 693 20.65 9.20 9.48
CA VAL A 693 20.88 8.17 10.49
C VAL A 693 20.35 6.81 10.09
N GLN A 694 19.40 6.79 9.15
CA GLN A 694 18.82 5.51 8.71
C GLN A 694 18.17 5.65 7.33
N GLU A 695 18.29 4.60 6.52
CA GLU A 695 17.57 4.43 5.27
C GLU A 695 16.94 3.04 5.32
N SER A 696 15.64 2.95 5.02
CA SER A 696 14.92 1.68 5.15
C SER A 696 13.75 1.62 4.17
N SER A 697 13.13 0.44 4.07
CA SER A 697 11.93 0.22 3.29
C SER A 697 10.69 0.46 4.17
N VAL A 698 9.70 1.13 3.62
CA VAL A 698 8.38 1.30 4.27
C VAL A 698 7.39 0.34 3.64
N ALA A 699 7.44 0.26 2.32
CA ALA A 699 6.56 -0.57 1.51
C ALA A 699 7.29 -0.83 0.19
N ALA A 700 6.74 -1.70 -0.64
CA ALA A 700 7.34 -1.94 -1.95
C ALA A 700 7.40 -0.61 -2.72
N GLY A 701 8.58 -0.22 -3.13
CA GLY A 701 8.79 1.01 -3.90
C GLY A 701 8.71 2.30 -3.11
N VAL A 702 8.66 2.24 -1.79
CA VAL A 702 8.70 3.43 -0.94
C VAL A 702 9.86 3.30 0.04
N ARG A 703 10.81 4.24 -0.03
CA ARG A 703 11.98 4.28 0.83
C ARG A 703 11.81 5.35 1.89
N ARG A 704 12.50 5.18 3.00
CA ARG A 704 12.45 6.11 4.13
C ARG A 704 13.86 6.54 4.49
N ILE A 705 14.06 7.85 4.61
CA ILE A 705 15.28 8.43 5.18
C ILE A 705 14.91 9.11 6.50
N GLU A 706 15.66 8.80 7.55
CA GLU A 706 15.58 9.52 8.81
C GLU A 706 16.87 10.31 9.00
N ALA A 707 16.72 11.56 9.40
CA ALA A 707 17.86 12.47 9.50
C ALA A 707 17.72 13.40 10.69
N LEU A 708 18.84 13.95 11.11
CA LEU A 708 18.94 14.91 12.22
C LEU A 708 19.57 16.20 11.71
N THR A 709 19.21 17.32 12.34
CA THR A 709 19.80 18.62 12.03
C THR A 709 20.18 19.36 13.31
N GLY A 710 20.87 20.48 13.14
CA GLY A 710 21.21 21.38 14.22
C GLY A 710 21.91 20.70 15.36
N ARG A 711 21.50 21.02 16.59
CA ARG A 711 22.10 20.44 17.80
C ARG A 711 21.94 18.93 17.90
N HIS A 712 20.88 18.38 17.33
CA HIS A 712 20.67 16.92 17.35
C HIS A 712 21.69 16.22 16.43
N ALA A 713 22.02 16.83 15.29
CA ALA A 713 23.08 16.33 14.41
C ALA A 713 24.45 16.42 15.11
N LEU A 714 24.69 17.52 15.80
CA LEU A 714 25.95 17.72 16.54
C LEU A 714 26.13 16.66 17.62
N ARG A 715 25.06 16.38 18.39
CA ARG A 715 25.08 15.31 19.41
C ARG A 715 25.36 13.96 18.79
N PHE A 716 24.77 13.70 17.63
CA PHE A 716 24.98 12.44 16.90
C PHE A 716 26.46 12.29 16.52
N TRP A 717 27.08 13.35 15.97
CA TRP A 717 28.48 13.32 15.57
C TRP A 717 29.39 13.11 16.79
N HIS A 718 29.10 13.77 17.91
CA HIS A 718 29.87 13.59 19.15
C HIS A 718 29.75 12.15 19.64
N GLU A 719 28.57 11.56 19.60
CA GLU A 719 28.39 10.17 20.03
C GLU A 719 29.11 9.20 19.12
N GLN A 720 29.07 9.41 17.80
CA GLN A 720 29.79 8.56 16.86
C GLN A 720 31.30 8.64 17.12
N ARG A 721 31.80 9.83 17.34
CA ARG A 721 33.19 10.03 17.66
C ARG A 721 33.58 9.35 18.98
N ARG A 722 32.74 9.47 20.00
CA ARG A 722 32.96 8.80 21.29
C ARG A 722 33.02 7.28 21.15
N LEU A 723 32.08 6.71 20.39
CA LEU A 723 32.07 5.27 20.14
C LEU A 723 33.33 4.82 19.43
N LEU A 724 33.76 5.57 18.42
CA LEU A 724 34.97 5.26 17.65
C LEU A 724 36.22 5.29 18.53
N GLU A 725 36.36 6.37 19.35
CA GLU A 725 37.48 6.54 20.27
C GLU A 725 37.48 5.42 21.32
N THR A 726 36.31 5.04 21.83
CA THR A 726 36.21 3.95 22.82
C THR A 726 36.66 2.62 22.25
N ALA A 727 36.19 2.30 21.02
CA ALA A 727 36.55 1.05 20.34
C ALA A 727 38.06 1.02 20.06
N ALA A 728 38.62 2.13 19.57
CA ALA A 728 40.05 2.23 19.29
C ALA A 728 40.87 2.04 20.56
N ARG A 729 40.45 2.68 21.64
CA ARG A 729 41.14 2.56 22.94
C ARG A 729 41.16 1.13 23.45
N ARG A 730 40.01 0.40 23.30
CA ARG A 730 39.94 -0.99 23.72
C ARG A 730 40.89 -1.88 22.93
N LEU A 731 41.12 -1.53 21.67
CA LEU A 731 42.05 -2.27 20.81
C LEU A 731 43.47 -1.71 20.84
N LYS A 732 43.71 -0.72 21.71
CA LYS A 732 45.03 -0.10 21.87
C LYS A 732 45.54 0.47 20.53
N ALA A 733 44.65 1.11 19.79
CA ALA A 733 44.91 1.64 18.44
C ALA A 733 44.45 3.09 18.35
N GLN A 734 44.95 3.79 17.33
CA GLN A 734 44.37 5.08 16.92
C GLN A 734 43.13 4.78 16.07
N PRO A 735 42.16 5.70 16.03
CA PRO A 735 40.95 5.47 15.24
C PRO A 735 41.23 5.10 13.78
N GLU A 736 42.26 5.69 13.18
CA GLU A 736 42.61 5.41 11.77
C GLU A 736 43.12 3.98 11.57
N GLU A 737 43.69 3.37 12.62
CA GLU A 737 44.22 2.00 12.59
C GLU A 737 43.14 0.93 12.84
N LEU A 738 41.95 1.37 13.26
CA LEU A 738 40.89 0.46 13.71
C LEU A 738 40.50 -0.60 12.68
N PRO A 739 40.21 -0.24 11.41
CA PRO A 739 39.85 -1.28 10.42
C PRO A 739 40.93 -2.36 10.26
N ASP A 740 42.21 -1.95 10.15
CA ASP A 740 43.30 -2.88 9.98
C ASP A 740 43.50 -3.76 11.22
N ARG A 741 43.36 -3.16 12.41
CA ARG A 741 43.50 -3.88 13.67
C ARG A 741 42.39 -4.92 13.83
N LEU A 742 41.16 -4.57 13.45
CA LEU A 742 40.03 -5.52 13.48
C LEU A 742 40.22 -6.66 12.51
N GLU A 743 40.69 -6.37 11.30
CA GLU A 743 40.96 -7.41 10.29
C GLU A 743 42.03 -8.40 10.79
N LYS A 744 43.09 -7.86 11.41
CA LYS A 744 44.15 -8.67 12.00
C LYS A 744 43.62 -9.57 13.10
N LEU A 745 42.78 -9.03 14.00
CA LEU A 745 42.16 -9.80 15.08
C LEU A 745 41.25 -10.90 14.55
N LEU A 746 40.42 -10.59 13.56
CA LEU A 746 39.55 -11.59 12.95
C LEU A 746 40.34 -12.70 12.30
N GLY A 747 41.47 -12.36 11.66
CA GLY A 747 42.39 -13.34 11.09
C GLY A 747 42.97 -14.23 12.16
N GLN A 748 43.39 -13.65 13.31
CA GLN A 748 43.93 -14.41 14.44
C GLN A 748 42.88 -15.38 15.02
N ILE A 749 41.66 -14.90 15.17
CA ILE A 749 40.55 -15.74 15.67
C ILE A 749 40.34 -16.94 14.73
N LYS A 750 40.29 -16.68 13.43
CA LYS A 750 40.07 -17.74 12.42
C LYS A 750 41.20 -18.78 12.49
N GLU A 751 42.43 -18.32 12.63
CA GLU A 751 43.61 -19.22 12.76
C GLU A 751 43.54 -20.05 14.05
N LEU A 752 43.14 -19.40 15.18
CA LEU A 752 43.00 -20.11 16.47
C LEU A 752 41.87 -21.15 16.40
N GLU A 753 40.77 -20.82 15.75
CA GLU A 753 39.66 -21.76 15.55
C GLU A 753 40.13 -23.00 14.76
N LYS A 754 40.95 -22.77 13.71
CA LYS A 754 41.52 -23.84 12.87
C LYS A 754 42.46 -24.73 13.70
N GLN A 755 43.31 -24.11 14.53
CA GLN A 755 44.23 -24.84 15.41
C GLN A 755 43.47 -25.67 16.44
N LEU A 756 42.41 -25.09 17.02
CA LEU A 756 41.58 -25.81 17.98
C LEU A 756 40.90 -27.02 17.35
N GLU A 757 40.37 -26.85 16.13
CA GLU A 757 39.74 -27.94 15.37
C GLU A 757 40.76 -29.07 15.09
N ALA A 758 41.98 -28.70 14.70
CA ALA A 758 43.07 -29.67 14.43
C ALA A 758 43.44 -30.45 15.71
N VAL A 759 43.54 -29.76 16.87
CA VAL A 759 43.84 -30.38 18.16
C VAL A 759 42.73 -31.36 18.56
N GLN A 760 41.47 -30.92 18.39
CA GLN A 760 40.31 -31.76 18.71
C GLN A 760 40.29 -33.02 17.83
N SER A 761 40.57 -32.87 16.54
CA SER A 761 40.64 -34.02 15.60
C SER A 761 41.74 -35.00 15.99
N SER A 762 42.92 -34.49 16.41
CA SER A 762 44.05 -35.30 16.84
C SER A 762 43.71 -36.09 18.11
N MET A 763 43.04 -35.45 19.06
CA MET A 763 42.59 -36.09 20.30
C MET A 763 41.58 -37.19 20.01
N THR A 764 40.65 -36.92 19.09
CA THR A 764 39.62 -37.89 18.71
C THR A 764 40.26 -39.07 18.00
N ALA A 765 41.26 -38.86 17.16
CA ALA A 765 42.01 -39.92 16.47
C ALA A 765 42.74 -40.85 17.48
N LYS A 766 43.36 -40.24 18.49
CA LYS A 766 44.06 -41.00 19.53
C LYS A 766 43.10 -41.90 20.33
N LYS A 767 41.94 -41.31 20.72
CA LYS A 767 40.90 -42.05 21.44
C LYS A 767 40.37 -43.21 20.58
N SER A 768 40.19 -43.01 19.28
CA SER A 768 39.73 -44.07 18.36
C SER A 768 40.70 -45.24 18.28
N LEU A 769 42.01 -44.94 18.22
CA LEU A 769 43.06 -45.98 18.20
C LEU A 769 43.03 -46.80 19.48
N ASP A 770 42.88 -46.15 20.61
CA ASP A 770 42.82 -46.82 21.92
C ASP A 770 41.58 -47.72 22.02
N LEU A 771 40.45 -47.28 21.45
CA LEU A 771 39.19 -48.03 21.46
C LEU A 771 39.26 -49.30 20.62
N LEU A 772 40.00 -49.26 19.50
CA LEU A 772 40.14 -50.43 18.61
C LEU A 772 40.80 -51.63 19.32
N ASP A 773 41.68 -51.35 20.25
CA ASP A 773 42.36 -52.39 21.03
C ASP A 773 41.38 -53.08 21.99
N GLN A 774 40.24 -52.52 22.25
CA GLN A 774 39.20 -53.04 23.13
C GLN A 774 38.17 -53.90 22.39
N ALA A 775 38.31 -54.06 21.08
CA ALA A 775 37.39 -54.85 20.28
C ALA A 775 37.48 -56.35 20.68
N LYS A 776 36.32 -56.96 20.88
CA LYS A 776 36.21 -58.39 21.21
C LYS A 776 36.05 -59.19 19.91
N GLU A 777 36.49 -60.43 19.96
CA GLU A 777 36.33 -61.35 18.82
C GLU A 777 35.09 -62.25 19.09
N MET A 778 34.16 -62.27 18.14
CA MET A 778 32.94 -63.11 18.19
C MET A 778 32.81 -63.78 16.84
N ALA A 779 32.88 -65.16 16.86
CA ALA A 779 32.73 -65.96 15.65
C ALA A 779 33.71 -65.54 14.52
N GLY A 780 34.91 -65.12 14.89
CA GLY A 780 35.97 -64.74 13.96
C GLY A 780 35.82 -63.30 13.46
N VAL A 781 34.94 -62.57 14.04
CA VAL A 781 34.63 -61.15 13.64
C VAL A 781 34.97 -60.21 14.82
N LYS A 782 35.64 -59.09 14.53
CA LYS A 782 35.95 -58.08 15.55
C LYS A 782 34.67 -57.26 15.84
N VAL A 783 34.26 -57.17 17.09
CA VAL A 783 33.10 -56.47 17.55
C VAL A 783 33.49 -55.45 18.60
N LEU A 784 33.16 -54.22 18.38
CA LEU A 784 33.38 -53.10 19.29
C LEU A 784 32.06 -52.43 19.61
N VAL A 785 31.62 -52.47 20.86
CA VAL A 785 30.41 -51.77 21.33
C VAL A 785 30.84 -50.93 22.53
N ARG A 786 30.86 -49.63 22.39
CA ARG A 786 31.38 -48.72 23.41
C ARG A 786 30.61 -47.40 23.45
N GLN A 787 30.56 -46.83 24.65
CA GLN A 787 30.16 -45.43 24.86
C GLN A 787 31.42 -44.57 24.74
N VAL A 788 31.34 -43.50 23.99
CA VAL A 788 32.46 -42.59 23.75
C VAL A 788 32.02 -41.16 24.06
N GLU A 789 33.00 -40.27 24.18
CA GLU A 789 32.74 -38.85 24.37
C GLU A 789 32.70 -38.19 22.98
N ALA A 790 31.58 -37.59 22.65
CA ALA A 790 31.42 -36.84 21.41
C ALA A 790 30.32 -35.80 21.60
N THR A 791 30.53 -34.63 21.01
CA THR A 791 29.57 -33.52 21.09
C THR A 791 28.63 -33.44 19.88
N ASP A 792 28.99 -34.18 18.82
CA ASP A 792 28.18 -34.22 17.60
C ASP A 792 28.33 -35.56 16.86
N PRO A 793 27.41 -35.90 15.96
CA PRO A 793 27.49 -37.16 15.20
C PRO A 793 28.68 -37.28 14.27
N LYS A 794 29.29 -36.17 13.88
CA LYS A 794 30.47 -36.18 12.96
C LYS A 794 31.67 -36.88 13.61
N ALA A 795 31.85 -36.69 14.91
CA ALA A 795 32.94 -37.33 15.66
C ALA A 795 32.79 -38.85 15.57
N LEU A 796 31.57 -39.39 15.67
CA LEU A 796 31.32 -40.84 15.57
C LEU A 796 31.63 -41.35 14.17
N ARG A 797 31.36 -40.63 13.19
CA ARG A 797 31.71 -41.01 11.80
C ARG A 797 33.20 -41.16 11.61
N UNK A 798 33.73 -40.52 12.20
CA UNK A 798 35.09 -40.54 12.11
C UNK A 798 35.68 -41.68 12.71
N MET A 799 35.26 -41.87 13.70
CA MET A 799 35.70 -43.08 14.39
C MET A 799 35.38 -44.32 13.57
N ASN A 800 34.20 -44.31 12.95
CA ASN A 800 33.76 -45.41 12.09
C ASN A 800 34.70 -45.61 10.88
N ASP A 801 35.07 -44.55 10.24
CA ASP A 801 35.93 -44.60 9.05
C ASP A 801 37.29 -45.18 9.42
N ARG A 802 37.85 -44.80 10.56
CA ARG A 802 39.14 -45.35 11.06
C ARG A 802 39.01 -46.81 11.42
N PHE A 803 37.87 -47.19 12.02
CA PHE A 803 37.62 -48.60 12.32
C PHE A 803 37.64 -49.44 11.04
N LYS A 804 36.96 -48.99 10.00
CA LYS A 804 36.87 -49.71 8.73
C LYS A 804 38.20 -49.79 7.99
N GLU A 805 39.06 -48.80 8.20
CA GLU A 805 40.40 -48.80 7.62
C GLU A 805 41.32 -49.84 8.27
N ARG A 806 41.14 -50.11 9.59
CA ARG A 806 42.06 -51.02 10.35
C ARG A 806 41.54 -52.42 10.51
N ILE A 807 40.29 -52.63 10.45
CA ILE A 807 39.64 -53.91 10.71
C ILE A 807 39.09 -54.50 9.41
N UNK A 808 39.46 -55.61 9.32
CA UNK A 808 39.08 -56.18 8.19
C UNK A 808 37.83 -56.69 8.10
N SER A 809 37.45 -57.35 9.04
CA SER A 809 36.09 -57.90 9.22
C SER A 809 35.61 -57.56 10.60
N GLY A 810 34.63 -56.70 10.70
CA GLY A 810 34.14 -56.23 11.99
C GLY A 810 32.89 -55.38 11.98
N VAL A 811 32.31 -55.20 13.18
CA VAL A 811 31.13 -54.39 13.44
C VAL A 811 31.44 -53.45 14.60
N MET A 812 31.06 -52.19 14.49
CA MET A 812 31.25 -51.22 15.54
C MET A 812 29.91 -50.55 15.85
N VAL A 813 29.60 -50.46 17.13
CA VAL A 813 28.44 -49.70 17.65
C VAL A 813 28.97 -48.68 18.66
N LEU A 814 28.76 -47.43 18.34
CA LEU A 814 29.21 -46.33 19.22
C LEU A 814 27.97 -45.52 19.69
N GLY A 815 28.03 -45.14 20.95
CA GLY A 815 27.04 -44.30 21.55
C GLY A 815 27.68 -43.14 22.30
N ALA A 816 27.06 -41.97 22.21
CA ALA A 816 27.53 -40.79 22.94
C ALA A 816 26.31 -39.95 23.31
N HIS A 817 26.48 -39.04 24.29
CA HIS A 817 25.43 -38.10 24.62
C HIS A 817 26.04 -36.74 24.92
N HIS A 818 25.24 -35.70 24.59
CA HIS A 818 25.63 -34.32 24.85
C HIS A 818 24.37 -33.48 24.92
N ASP A 819 24.24 -32.64 25.94
CA ASP A 819 23.08 -31.76 26.13
C ASP A 819 21.71 -32.47 26.08
N GLY A 820 21.65 -33.65 26.73
CA GLY A 820 20.43 -34.42 26.82
C GLY A 820 20.05 -35.20 25.57
N LYS A 821 20.89 -35.14 24.54
CA LYS A 821 20.67 -35.88 23.27
C LYS A 821 21.64 -37.05 23.19
N VAL A 822 21.14 -38.14 22.62
CA VAL A 822 21.94 -39.35 22.38
C VAL A 822 22.26 -39.47 20.90
N PHE A 823 23.50 -39.81 20.59
CA PHE A 823 23.98 -40.09 19.23
C PHE A 823 24.42 -41.55 19.16
N LEU A 824 23.94 -42.28 18.16
CA LEU A 824 24.30 -43.68 17.94
C LEU A 824 24.81 -43.85 16.50
N LEU A 825 25.80 -44.76 16.37
CA LEU A 825 26.31 -45.12 15.04
C LEU A 825 26.60 -46.60 15.03
N VAL A 826 26.20 -47.28 13.93
CA VAL A 826 26.54 -48.68 13.65
C VAL A 826 27.33 -48.70 12.34
N GLY A 827 28.50 -49.27 12.36
CA GLY A 827 29.33 -49.44 11.19
C GLY A 827 29.61 -50.93 10.97
N VAL A 828 29.49 -51.40 9.74
CA VAL A 828 29.70 -52.81 9.37
C VAL A 828 30.64 -52.86 8.16
N THR A 829 31.66 -53.69 8.24
CA THR A 829 32.56 -53.86 7.09
C THR A 829 31.83 -54.57 5.96
N LYS A 830 32.24 -54.28 4.71
CA LYS A 830 31.51 -54.73 3.52
C LYS A 830 31.28 -56.26 3.45
N ASP A 831 32.22 -57.01 3.93
CA ASP A 831 32.14 -58.48 3.90
C ASP A 831 31.03 -59.04 4.80
N LEU A 832 30.56 -58.22 5.79
CA LEU A 832 29.55 -58.66 6.74
C LEU A 832 28.17 -58.06 6.46
N THR A 833 28.03 -57.19 5.46
CA THR A 833 26.76 -56.52 5.19
C THR A 833 25.64 -57.50 4.77
N GLY A 834 25.96 -58.65 4.25
CA GLY A 834 25.00 -59.70 3.94
C GLY A 834 24.45 -60.40 5.17
N LYS A 835 25.17 -60.36 6.28
CA LYS A 835 24.79 -61.02 7.53
C LYS A 835 24.28 -60.01 8.58
N ILE A 836 24.84 -58.82 8.60
CA ILE A 836 24.45 -57.74 9.54
C ILE A 836 24.18 -56.47 8.76
N HIS A 837 22.95 -55.99 8.90
CA HIS A 837 22.50 -54.75 8.25
C HIS A 837 22.50 -53.62 9.27
N ALA A 838 23.40 -52.64 9.12
CA ALA A 838 23.56 -51.54 10.09
C ALA A 838 22.25 -50.78 10.33
N GLY A 839 21.46 -50.53 9.26
CA GLY A 839 20.17 -49.83 9.37
C GLY A 839 19.15 -50.61 10.23
N GLU A 840 19.17 -51.93 10.19
CA GLU A 840 18.28 -52.75 11.01
C GLU A 840 18.71 -52.76 12.48
N VAL A 841 20.00 -52.91 12.72
CA VAL A 841 20.56 -52.92 14.07
C VAL A 841 20.30 -51.57 14.77
N ILE A 842 20.55 -50.45 14.09
CA ILE A 842 20.42 -49.13 14.67
C ILE A 842 18.94 -48.84 15.06
N LYS A 843 17.98 -49.34 14.32
CA LYS A 843 16.58 -49.16 14.63
C LYS A 843 16.21 -49.76 15.96
N GLU A 844 16.63 -50.98 16.25
CA GLU A 844 16.37 -51.64 17.52
C GLU A 844 17.12 -50.96 18.69
N VAL A 845 18.37 -50.59 18.47
CA VAL A 845 19.19 -49.93 19.50
C VAL A 845 18.64 -48.54 19.85
N ALA A 846 18.22 -47.80 18.83
CA ALA A 846 17.63 -46.42 19.03
C ALA A 846 16.34 -46.45 19.84
N ARG A 847 15.55 -47.52 19.75
CA ARG A 847 14.31 -47.63 20.53
C ARG A 847 14.56 -47.56 22.02
N VAL A 848 15.65 -48.13 22.50
CA VAL A 848 16.01 -48.17 23.94
C VAL A 848 16.24 -46.76 24.46
N VAL A 849 16.80 -45.85 23.64
CA VAL A 849 17.11 -44.47 24.04
C VAL A 849 16.00 -43.50 23.64
N GLY A 850 14.83 -44.00 23.25
CA GLY A 850 13.70 -43.17 22.88
C GLY A 850 13.88 -42.40 21.60
N GLY A 851 14.58 -43.01 20.62
CA GLY A 851 14.89 -42.33 19.37
C GLY A 851 14.63 -43.17 18.15
N SER A 852 15.11 -42.67 17.04
CA SER A 852 14.95 -43.31 15.74
C SER A 852 16.12 -42.98 14.82
N GLY A 853 16.29 -43.81 13.80
CA GLY A 853 17.31 -43.60 12.81
C GLY A 853 17.30 -44.69 11.76
N GLY A 854 18.32 -44.64 10.90
CA GLY A 854 18.47 -45.65 9.85
C GLY A 854 19.69 -45.36 9.01
N GLY A 855 19.85 -46.11 7.96
CA GLY A 855 20.99 -45.92 7.07
C GLY A 855 21.19 -47.11 6.14
N ARG A 856 22.34 -47.14 5.56
CA ARG A 856 22.77 -48.21 4.63
C ARG A 856 23.18 -49.48 5.38
N PRO A 857 23.32 -50.62 4.65
CA PRO A 857 23.78 -51.86 5.29
C PRO A 857 25.14 -51.74 5.96
N ASP A 858 26.03 -50.87 5.46
CA ASP A 858 27.39 -50.69 5.97
C ASP A 858 27.52 -49.59 7.02
N MET A 859 26.59 -48.68 7.15
CA MET A 859 26.63 -47.60 8.14
C MET A 859 25.23 -46.99 8.35
N ALA A 860 24.88 -46.84 9.63
CA ALA A 860 23.61 -46.20 9.99
C ALA A 860 23.80 -45.36 11.24
N GLN A 861 22.97 -44.33 11.36
CA GLN A 861 23.01 -43.40 12.49
C GLN A 861 21.60 -43.19 13.06
N ALA A 862 21.59 -42.88 14.34
CA ALA A 862 20.33 -42.60 15.02
C ALA A 862 20.53 -41.59 16.13
N GLY A 863 19.42 -40.96 16.55
CA GLY A 863 19.40 -40.07 17.72
C GLY A 863 18.41 -40.58 18.75
N GLY A 864 18.51 -40.03 19.95
CA GLY A 864 17.59 -40.34 21.03
C GLY A 864 17.57 -39.24 22.06
N ASN A 865 16.65 -39.37 23.02
CA ASN A 865 16.47 -38.34 24.05
C ASN A 865 16.54 -38.89 25.49
N LEU A 866 16.96 -40.15 25.65
CA LEU A 866 17.08 -40.77 26.96
C LEU A 866 18.53 -41.17 27.24
N PRO A 867 19.42 -40.21 27.56
CA PRO A 867 20.86 -40.52 27.76
C PRO A 867 21.12 -41.52 28.88
N GLU A 868 20.24 -41.57 29.90
CA GLU A 868 20.36 -42.53 30.99
C GLU A 868 20.15 -43.99 30.56
N LYS A 869 19.53 -44.18 29.41
CA LYS A 869 19.29 -45.51 28.81
C LYS A 869 20.42 -45.95 27.85
N LEU A 870 21.43 -45.12 27.63
CA LEU A 870 22.51 -45.42 26.67
C LEU A 870 23.26 -46.72 27.00
N PRO A 871 23.66 -46.98 28.28
CA PRO A 871 24.30 -48.25 28.60
C PRO A 871 23.43 -49.47 28.24
N GLU A 872 22.09 -49.37 28.49
CA GLU A 872 21.16 -50.43 28.17
C GLU A 872 21.05 -50.62 26.62
N ALA A 873 21.07 -49.54 25.88
CA ALA A 873 21.03 -49.59 24.43
C ALA A 873 22.27 -50.30 23.87
N LEU A 874 23.47 -50.02 24.40
CA LEU A 874 24.70 -50.63 23.96
C LEU A 874 24.74 -52.13 24.30
N LYS A 875 24.19 -52.50 25.46
CA LYS A 875 24.06 -53.90 25.85
C LYS A 875 23.12 -54.64 24.89
N ARG A 876 22.04 -54.04 24.53
CA ARG A 876 21.08 -54.59 23.56
C ARG A 876 21.78 -54.78 22.20
N ALA A 877 22.61 -53.85 21.78
CA ALA A 877 23.37 -53.95 20.52
C ALA A 877 24.30 -55.15 20.55
N GLU A 878 24.99 -55.39 21.69
CA GLU A 878 25.84 -56.52 21.84
C GLU A 878 25.08 -57.85 21.70
N GLU A 879 23.89 -57.93 22.34
CA GLU A 879 23.01 -59.09 22.23
C GLU A 879 22.56 -59.39 20.81
N ILE A 880 22.19 -58.35 20.07
CA ILE A 880 21.74 -58.45 18.70
C ILE A 880 22.86 -58.96 17.80
N LEU A 881 24.08 -58.41 17.97
CA LEU A 881 25.26 -58.81 17.19
C LEU A 881 25.66 -60.26 17.48
N GLU A 882 25.63 -60.66 18.77
CA GLU A 882 25.97 -62.05 19.14
C GLU A 882 24.99 -63.03 18.48
N ALA A 883 23.69 -62.72 18.52
CA ALA A 883 22.66 -63.57 17.92
C ALA A 883 22.87 -63.72 16.40
N LYS A 884 23.16 -62.60 15.70
CA LYS A 884 23.35 -62.58 14.25
C LYS A 884 24.65 -63.23 13.82
N LEU A 885 25.70 -63.16 14.61
CA LEU A 885 27.01 -63.70 14.26
C LEU A 885 27.13 -65.19 14.56
N THR A 886 26.37 -65.69 15.54
CA THR A 886 26.39 -67.10 15.92
C THR A 886 25.32 -67.93 15.24
N SER A 887 24.39 -67.30 14.48
CA SER A 887 23.34 -68.00 13.71
C SER A 887 23.79 -68.56 12.37
#